data_4a750d970ca106816fef872ece9f7997
#
_entry.id   4a750d970ca106816fef872ece9f7997
#
_cell.length_a   1.000
_cell.length_b   1.000
_cell.length_c   1.000
_cell.angle_alpha   90.00
_cell.angle_beta   90.00
_cell.angle_gamma   90.00
#
_symmetry.space_group_name_H-M   'P 1'
#
loop_
_entity.id
_entity.type
_entity.pdbx_description
1 polymer ?
#
loop_
_entity_poly.entity_id
_entity_poly.type
_entity_poly.pdbx_seq_one_letter_code
_entity_poly.pdbx_strand_id
1 'polypeptide(L)'
;MIVVPTYNMILSPDAAIFFPLDQLRRNAGAGGVAVGEKVILIVAKENKGYSELTENDFYPIGVSGSITELNQQGYAVIRTQYRVNLEDVRIYPDHTMKLMTSRRAEDDDLDSAAGQEKLRALLREMHSFAEGLPWAQTAEFFIDQVDSLGMAACIMSPLLSNSNEERYAILAEDSRARRAELIEKMLYEYIEVARITNEANSSQQQEYQQRYKEAAIKRQMEHLQKELDDMHPENVTDVQKFQQRIQDSGMNETARREAEKVLNRLRQEGKESVESGMLYDYLDFVTTLSWKKEKTERIDLAEARHILDEDHYGLKKVKDRIIQQIAVMNLKQRQSGSILLFIGAPGTGKTSIGKSIARALGRRYVRVSLGGVHDESDIRGHRRTYIGSMPGRIMDGIHKSGVSNPVMVLDEVDKLSASYNGSPAGALLEVLDPEQNNTFTDHYMNVPYDLSDVLFICTANSLDTIPQPLLDRMEVIQFQGYTPLEKQRIAREHLIPKSMEAMGIAENRMTVTDEALETLISDYTMEAGVRGLRKRIDALCRSLAVKVASDPDAVIEVTPESVREELDTRPIRHDSILPEPQEGVVTGLAWTPVGGDILYIETMLMPGKGELIITGQLGDVMKESARIALSLVKSLFPHEAEVLNDHDLHIHVPEGAVPKDGPSAGVTLTTALSSLLTGRVVDPHIAMTGEVALRGAVTPIGGLPEKLMAAQRAGITKVFIPKENLYDLKDVAQEVRDKIEIVPVAHVCELLDAVGVLKPMSIAV
;
A
#
# COMPACT_ATOMS: atom_id res chain seq x y z
N MET A 1 55.62 -13.53 -30.39
CA MET A 1 54.32 -13.55 -29.68
C MET A 1 54.11 -12.17 -29.09
N ILE A 2 53.03 -11.54 -29.46
CA ILE A 2 52.67 -10.17 -29.03
C ILE A 2 51.55 -10.27 -28.01
N VAL A 3 51.67 -9.56 -26.89
CA VAL A 3 50.61 -9.48 -25.88
C VAL A 3 49.93 -8.12 -25.99
N VAL A 4 48.61 -8.12 -26.09
CA VAL A 4 47.82 -6.90 -26.30
C VAL A 4 46.77 -6.76 -25.23
N PRO A 5 46.88 -5.77 -24.34
CA PRO A 5 45.83 -5.46 -23.38
C PRO A 5 44.66 -4.78 -24.10
N THR A 6 43.46 -5.21 -23.74
CA THR A 6 42.20 -4.65 -24.21
C THR A 6 41.35 -4.24 -23.04
N TYR A 7 40.53 -3.23 -23.22
CA TYR A 7 39.54 -2.78 -22.21
C TYR A 7 38.22 -2.48 -22.92
N ASN A 8 37.13 -2.85 -22.25
CA ASN A 8 35.76 -2.61 -22.73
C ASN A 8 35.52 -3.21 -24.14
N MET A 9 36.11 -4.35 -24.43
CA MET A 9 36.02 -5.07 -25.70
C MET A 9 35.56 -6.50 -25.44
N ILE A 10 34.62 -6.98 -26.25
CA ILE A 10 34.25 -8.39 -26.22
C ILE A 10 35.28 -9.18 -27.01
N LEU A 11 35.88 -10.17 -26.37
CA LEU A 11 36.76 -11.12 -26.96
C LEU A 11 36.08 -12.48 -27.05
N SER A 12 36.19 -13.12 -28.22
CA SER A 12 35.68 -14.48 -28.44
C SER A 12 36.63 -15.26 -29.31
N PRO A 13 36.74 -16.61 -29.18
CA PRO A 13 37.37 -17.44 -30.21
C PRO A 13 36.64 -17.28 -31.54
N ASP A 14 37.34 -17.65 -32.63
CA ASP A 14 36.86 -17.65 -34.02
C ASP A 14 36.29 -16.30 -34.51
N ALA A 15 36.84 -15.19 -33.99
CA ALA A 15 36.48 -13.84 -34.39
C ALA A 15 37.66 -13.17 -35.13
N ALA A 16 37.36 -12.32 -36.11
CA ALA A 16 38.32 -11.44 -36.73
C ALA A 16 38.25 -10.05 -36.09
N ILE A 17 39.33 -9.59 -35.50
CA ILE A 17 39.43 -8.33 -34.78
C ILE A 17 40.33 -7.38 -35.54
N PHE A 18 39.83 -6.20 -35.85
CA PHE A 18 40.60 -5.13 -36.46
C PHE A 18 41.33 -4.33 -35.37
N PHE A 19 42.65 -4.35 -35.41
CA PHE A 19 43.45 -3.71 -34.37
C PHE A 19 44.44 -2.69 -34.97
N PRO A 20 44.60 -1.49 -34.36
CA PRO A 20 45.54 -0.49 -34.89
C PRO A 20 46.98 -1.01 -34.92
N LEU A 21 47.61 -0.93 -36.06
CA LEU A 21 48.96 -1.44 -36.28
C LEU A 21 49.99 -0.76 -35.37
N ASP A 22 49.82 0.52 -35.09
CA ASP A 22 50.70 1.29 -34.20
C ASP A 22 50.64 0.83 -32.73
N GLN A 23 49.50 0.33 -32.30
CA GLN A 23 49.40 -0.29 -30.98
C GLN A 23 50.07 -1.66 -30.95
N LEU A 24 49.88 -2.47 -31.98
CA LEU A 24 50.58 -3.75 -32.10
C LEU A 24 52.10 -3.60 -32.16
N ARG A 25 52.61 -2.61 -32.87
CA ARG A 25 54.03 -2.31 -32.93
C ARG A 25 54.61 -1.92 -31.59
N ARG A 26 53.88 -1.12 -30.80
CA ARG A 26 54.31 -0.78 -29.44
C ARG A 26 54.40 -2.01 -28.55
N ASN A 27 53.46 -2.94 -28.69
CA ASN A 27 53.41 -4.15 -27.86
C ASN A 27 54.39 -5.22 -28.33
N ALA A 28 54.81 -5.20 -29.60
CA ALA A 28 55.80 -6.10 -30.18
C ALA A 28 57.26 -5.76 -29.78
N GLY A 29 57.49 -4.53 -29.29
CA GLY A 29 58.86 -4.05 -29.00
C GLY A 29 59.78 -4.12 -30.22
N ALA A 30 60.99 -4.59 -30.03
CA ALA A 30 61.97 -4.72 -31.09
C ALA A 30 61.69 -5.84 -32.11
N GLY A 31 60.68 -6.70 -31.92
CA GLY A 31 60.42 -7.89 -32.73
C GLY A 31 59.67 -7.66 -34.04
N GLY A 32 59.10 -6.47 -34.24
CA GLY A 32 58.26 -6.16 -35.40
C GLY A 32 56.91 -6.87 -35.41
N VAL A 33 56.10 -6.55 -36.44
CA VAL A 33 54.72 -7.14 -36.58
C VAL A 33 54.66 -7.76 -37.98
N ALA A 34 54.36 -9.07 -38.07
CA ALA A 34 54.31 -9.80 -39.35
C ALA A 34 53.06 -10.69 -39.42
N VAL A 35 52.61 -10.97 -40.63
CA VAL A 35 51.53 -11.94 -40.87
C VAL A 35 51.93 -13.32 -40.36
N GLY A 36 51.07 -14.03 -39.70
CA GLY A 36 51.30 -15.33 -39.06
C GLY A 36 51.83 -15.23 -37.61
N GLU A 37 52.13 -14.05 -37.13
CA GLU A 37 52.62 -13.90 -35.76
C GLU A 37 51.50 -14.13 -34.73
N LYS A 38 51.87 -14.83 -33.64
CA LYS A 38 50.93 -15.17 -32.53
C LYS A 38 50.70 -13.97 -31.66
N VAL A 39 49.42 -13.67 -31.42
CA VAL A 39 48.95 -12.57 -30.56
C VAL A 39 48.11 -13.16 -29.43
N ILE A 40 48.31 -12.64 -28.23
CA ILE A 40 47.45 -12.94 -27.11
C ILE A 40 46.75 -11.66 -26.66
N LEU A 41 45.43 -11.65 -26.73
CA LEU A 41 44.60 -10.56 -26.27
C LEU A 41 44.21 -10.83 -24.80
N ILE A 42 44.49 -9.87 -23.95
CA ILE A 42 44.18 -9.95 -22.51
C ILE A 42 43.28 -8.79 -22.09
N VAL A 43 42.36 -9.05 -21.17
CA VAL A 43 41.36 -8.03 -20.74
C VAL A 43 41.80 -7.38 -19.45
N ALA A 44 41.98 -6.05 -19.49
CA ALA A 44 42.23 -5.26 -18.29
C ALA A 44 40.95 -5.05 -17.49
N LYS A 45 41.05 -5.05 -16.15
CA LYS A 45 39.91 -4.84 -15.23
C LYS A 45 39.43 -3.40 -15.22
N GLU A 46 40.32 -2.45 -15.34
CA GLU A 46 40.08 -1.02 -15.29
C GLU A 46 40.66 -0.31 -16.51
N ASN A 47 40.10 0.87 -16.84
CA ASN A 47 40.61 1.71 -17.91
C ASN A 47 41.81 2.52 -17.42
N LYS A 48 43.00 1.93 -17.49
CA LYS A 48 44.26 2.55 -17.14
C LYS A 48 45.08 2.86 -18.38
N GLY A 49 45.88 3.91 -18.32
CA GLY A 49 46.87 4.17 -19.35
C GLY A 49 47.85 3.03 -19.45
N TYR A 50 48.37 2.77 -20.67
CA TYR A 50 49.27 1.63 -20.93
C TYR A 50 50.49 1.61 -20.00
N SER A 51 50.98 2.79 -19.59
CA SER A 51 52.11 2.96 -18.66
C SER A 51 51.74 2.75 -17.17
N GLU A 52 50.46 2.67 -16.86
CA GLU A 52 49.94 2.54 -15.49
C GLU A 52 49.47 1.12 -15.17
N LEU A 53 49.47 0.25 -16.19
CA LEU A 53 49.05 -1.15 -16.01
C LEU A 53 50.05 -1.92 -15.15
N THR A 54 49.51 -2.69 -14.21
CA THR A 54 50.29 -3.62 -13.35
C THR A 54 49.89 -5.06 -13.64
N GLU A 55 50.69 -6.00 -13.16
CA GLU A 55 50.47 -7.45 -13.37
C GLU A 55 49.11 -7.95 -12.82
N ASN A 56 48.56 -7.27 -11.83
CA ASN A 56 47.25 -7.61 -11.17
C ASN A 56 46.04 -6.99 -11.88
N ASP A 57 46.22 -6.13 -12.85
CA ASP A 57 45.15 -5.40 -13.50
C ASP A 57 44.42 -6.21 -14.59
N PHE A 58 44.78 -7.47 -14.79
CA PHE A 58 44.19 -8.31 -15.83
C PHE A 58 43.27 -9.37 -15.28
N TYR A 59 42.27 -9.73 -16.06
CA TYR A 59 41.44 -10.92 -15.81
C TYR A 59 42.23 -12.18 -16.16
N PRO A 60 41.92 -13.34 -15.54
CA PRO A 60 42.73 -14.56 -15.66
C PRO A 60 42.58 -15.30 -17.00
N ILE A 61 41.67 -14.89 -17.88
CA ILE A 61 41.44 -15.55 -19.17
C ILE A 61 41.65 -14.55 -20.30
N GLY A 62 42.38 -14.95 -21.32
CA GLY A 62 42.59 -14.23 -22.57
C GLY A 62 42.28 -15.08 -23.79
N VAL A 63 42.51 -14.52 -24.96
CA VAL A 63 42.32 -15.21 -26.26
C VAL A 63 43.63 -15.21 -27.05
N SER A 64 43.99 -16.40 -27.55
CA SER A 64 45.12 -16.57 -28.49
C SER A 64 44.60 -16.48 -29.90
N GLY A 65 45.30 -15.72 -30.71
CA GLY A 65 45.05 -15.60 -32.15
C GLY A 65 46.35 -15.42 -32.94
N SER A 66 46.22 -15.16 -34.23
CA SER A 66 47.34 -14.85 -35.13
C SER A 66 46.95 -13.69 -36.06
N ILE A 67 47.93 -12.93 -36.46
CA ILE A 67 47.76 -11.88 -37.46
C ILE A 67 47.56 -12.54 -38.82
N THR A 68 46.43 -12.32 -39.46
CA THR A 68 46.08 -12.89 -40.75
C THR A 68 46.32 -11.92 -41.90
N GLU A 69 46.23 -10.63 -41.64
CA GLU A 69 46.35 -9.59 -42.64
C GLU A 69 46.91 -8.30 -42.03
N LEU A 70 47.69 -7.57 -42.83
CA LEU A 70 48.15 -6.21 -42.52
C LEU A 70 47.64 -5.27 -43.61
N ASN A 71 46.74 -4.36 -43.21
CA ASN A 71 46.08 -3.45 -44.14
C ASN A 71 46.93 -2.20 -44.36
N GLN A 72 46.90 -1.66 -45.57
CA GLN A 72 47.59 -0.38 -45.94
C GLN A 72 47.01 0.84 -45.23
N GLN A 73 45.79 0.69 -44.64
CA GLN A 73 45.12 1.74 -43.86
C GLN A 73 45.58 1.82 -42.39
N GLY A 74 46.63 1.05 -42.02
CA GLY A 74 47.19 1.07 -40.67
C GLY A 74 46.52 0.16 -39.63
N TYR A 75 45.79 -0.86 -40.08
CA TYR A 75 45.17 -1.89 -39.24
C TYR A 75 45.74 -3.28 -39.54
N ALA A 76 45.79 -4.12 -38.51
CA ALA A 76 46.02 -5.55 -38.60
C ALA A 76 44.74 -6.32 -38.29
N VAL A 77 44.51 -7.40 -39.03
CA VAL A 77 43.44 -8.35 -38.72
C VAL A 77 44.00 -9.47 -37.86
N ILE A 78 43.53 -9.60 -36.66
CA ILE A 78 43.87 -10.68 -35.74
C ILE A 78 42.72 -11.67 -35.74
N ARG A 79 42.94 -12.90 -36.19
CA ARG A 79 41.96 -13.99 -36.07
C ARG A 79 42.24 -14.77 -34.80
N THR A 80 41.27 -14.68 -33.90
CA THR A 80 41.28 -15.39 -32.61
C THR A 80 41.00 -16.88 -32.83
N GLN A 81 41.59 -17.74 -32.00
CA GLN A 81 41.53 -19.20 -32.23
C GLN A 81 41.00 -19.96 -31.00
N TYR A 82 41.55 -19.72 -29.82
CA TYR A 82 41.19 -20.43 -28.61
C TYR A 82 41.47 -19.58 -27.37
N ARG A 83 40.76 -19.89 -26.29
CA ARG A 83 40.94 -19.24 -25.00
C ARG A 83 42.17 -19.79 -24.28
N VAL A 84 42.79 -18.93 -23.50
CA VAL A 84 43.98 -19.27 -22.71
C VAL A 84 43.81 -18.79 -21.27
N ASN A 85 44.26 -19.60 -20.31
CA ASN A 85 44.48 -19.12 -18.96
C ASN A 85 45.81 -18.35 -18.93
N LEU A 86 45.82 -17.23 -18.26
CA LEU A 86 46.98 -16.39 -18.09
C LEU A 86 47.72 -16.81 -16.81
N GLU A 87 48.98 -17.16 -16.97
CA GLU A 87 49.88 -17.54 -15.88
C GLU A 87 51.07 -16.61 -15.94
N ASP A 88 51.57 -16.14 -14.79
CA ASP A 88 52.80 -15.35 -14.64
C ASP A 88 52.90 -14.17 -15.64
N VAL A 89 51.96 -13.21 -15.56
CA VAL A 89 51.99 -11.98 -16.37
C VAL A 89 53.11 -11.09 -15.85
N ARG A 90 54.05 -10.68 -16.72
CA ARG A 90 55.16 -9.78 -16.39
C ARG A 90 55.19 -8.60 -17.33
N ILE A 91 55.29 -7.41 -16.76
CA ILE A 91 55.42 -6.14 -17.50
C ILE A 91 56.84 -5.65 -17.33
N TYR A 92 57.50 -5.39 -18.45
CA TYR A 92 58.87 -4.91 -18.49
C TYR A 92 58.92 -3.37 -18.47
N PRO A 93 60.09 -2.76 -18.13
CA PRO A 93 60.20 -1.29 -18.08
C PRO A 93 59.99 -0.59 -19.42
N ASP A 94 60.12 -1.30 -20.54
CA ASP A 94 59.80 -0.83 -21.89
C ASP A 94 58.31 -1.01 -22.24
N HIS A 95 57.49 -1.37 -21.24
CA HIS A 95 56.08 -1.65 -21.37
C HIS A 95 55.73 -2.89 -22.22
N THR A 96 56.72 -3.68 -22.68
CA THR A 96 56.42 -4.97 -23.28
C THR A 96 55.92 -5.95 -22.24
N MET A 97 55.02 -6.85 -22.66
CA MET A 97 54.42 -7.85 -21.77
C MET A 97 54.83 -9.24 -22.18
N LYS A 98 55.19 -10.06 -21.22
CA LYS A 98 55.39 -11.51 -21.41
C LYS A 98 54.52 -12.24 -20.42
N LEU A 99 53.95 -13.34 -20.89
CA LEU A 99 53.09 -14.19 -20.05
C LEU A 99 53.25 -15.65 -20.46
N MET A 100 53.00 -16.51 -19.51
CA MET A 100 52.81 -17.94 -19.74
C MET A 100 51.34 -18.22 -19.90
N THR A 101 50.98 -19.09 -20.84
CA THR A 101 49.61 -19.44 -21.10
C THR A 101 49.44 -20.94 -21.22
N SER A 102 48.35 -21.44 -20.64
CA SER A 102 47.83 -22.79 -20.92
C SER A 102 46.51 -22.68 -21.68
N ARG A 103 46.30 -23.61 -22.62
CA ARG A 103 45.05 -23.65 -23.38
C ARG A 103 43.92 -23.99 -22.44
N ARG A 104 42.85 -23.16 -22.41
CA ARG A 104 41.67 -23.43 -21.62
C ARG A 104 40.76 -24.39 -22.39
N ALA A 105 40.28 -25.42 -21.68
CA ALA A 105 39.28 -26.35 -22.21
C ALA A 105 37.93 -25.64 -22.38
N GLU A 106 37.17 -26.05 -23.35
CA GLU A 106 35.81 -25.58 -23.60
C GLU A 106 34.88 -26.79 -23.71
N ASP A 107 33.64 -26.61 -23.27
CA ASP A 107 32.58 -27.60 -23.44
C ASP A 107 32.04 -27.46 -24.89
N ASP A 108 32.15 -28.50 -25.67
CA ASP A 108 31.66 -28.54 -27.06
C ASP A 108 30.19 -28.97 -27.10
N ASP A 109 29.36 -28.19 -26.41
CA ASP A 109 27.92 -28.41 -26.15
C ASP A 109 27.01 -27.65 -27.15
N LEU A 110 27.59 -26.92 -28.09
CA LEU A 110 26.87 -26.22 -29.15
C LEU A 110 26.91 -26.99 -30.46
N ASP A 111 25.77 -27.51 -30.91
CA ASP A 111 25.65 -28.10 -32.24
C ASP A 111 25.92 -27.05 -33.32
N SER A 112 26.76 -27.42 -34.31
CA SER A 112 27.15 -26.54 -35.42
C SER A 112 25.94 -26.01 -36.21
N ALA A 113 24.89 -26.83 -36.38
CA ALA A 113 23.67 -26.41 -37.08
C ALA A 113 22.90 -25.37 -36.28
N ALA A 114 22.76 -25.58 -34.96
CA ALA A 114 22.12 -24.64 -34.05
C ALA A 114 22.88 -23.31 -33.97
N GLY A 115 24.21 -23.35 -33.90
CA GLY A 115 25.06 -22.15 -33.93
C GLY A 115 24.88 -21.32 -35.19
N GLN A 116 24.82 -21.98 -36.37
CA GLN A 116 24.56 -21.31 -37.65
C GLN A 116 23.14 -20.72 -37.74
N GLU A 117 22.14 -21.38 -37.19
CA GLU A 117 20.77 -20.85 -37.16
C GLU A 117 20.66 -19.57 -36.31
N LYS A 118 21.28 -19.59 -35.12
CA LYS A 118 21.41 -18.42 -34.27
C LYS A 118 22.09 -17.25 -34.95
N LEU A 119 23.23 -17.50 -35.63
CA LEU A 119 23.94 -16.49 -36.39
C LEU A 119 23.06 -15.88 -37.49
N ARG A 120 22.35 -16.73 -38.27
CA ARG A 120 21.46 -16.23 -39.35
C ARG A 120 20.28 -15.40 -38.79
N ALA A 121 19.76 -15.76 -37.64
CA ALA A 121 18.71 -14.98 -36.97
C ALA A 121 19.24 -13.61 -36.54
N LEU A 122 20.39 -13.57 -35.88
CA LEU A 122 21.06 -12.34 -35.47
C LEU A 122 21.40 -11.43 -36.64
N LEU A 123 21.97 -11.97 -37.73
CA LEU A 123 22.32 -11.19 -38.92
C LEU A 123 21.09 -10.53 -39.56
N ARG A 124 19.96 -11.22 -39.61
CA ARG A 124 18.69 -10.62 -40.09
C ARG A 124 18.26 -9.40 -39.26
N GLU A 125 18.37 -9.50 -37.95
CA GLU A 125 18.03 -8.37 -37.05
C GLU A 125 19.04 -7.23 -37.19
N MET A 126 20.36 -7.54 -37.34
CA MET A 126 21.39 -6.53 -37.56
C MET A 126 21.19 -5.80 -38.90
N HIS A 127 20.85 -6.50 -39.99
CA HIS A 127 20.52 -5.85 -41.27
C HIS A 127 19.29 -4.95 -41.13
N SER A 128 18.20 -5.47 -40.55
CA SER A 128 16.98 -4.67 -40.31
C SER A 128 17.26 -3.43 -39.44
N PHE A 129 18.13 -3.55 -38.47
CA PHE A 129 18.56 -2.41 -37.66
C PHE A 129 19.41 -1.41 -38.46
N ALA A 130 20.34 -1.91 -39.29
CA ALA A 130 21.23 -1.09 -40.08
C ALA A 130 20.49 -0.24 -41.13
N GLU A 131 19.41 -0.72 -41.72
CA GLU A 131 18.54 0.04 -42.65
C GLU A 131 18.07 1.37 -42.07
N GLY A 132 17.88 1.44 -40.74
CA GLY A 132 17.45 2.65 -40.05
C GLY A 132 18.56 3.65 -39.68
N LEU A 133 19.83 3.35 -40.02
CA LEU A 133 20.98 4.17 -39.59
C LEU A 133 21.40 5.16 -40.68
N PRO A 134 21.89 6.36 -40.32
CA PRO A 134 22.42 7.34 -41.30
C PRO A 134 23.62 6.84 -42.11
N TRP A 135 24.28 5.77 -41.64
CA TRP A 135 25.46 5.15 -42.23
C TRP A 135 25.22 3.68 -42.65
N ALA A 136 23.97 3.38 -43.05
CA ALA A 136 23.51 2.04 -43.41
C ALA A 136 24.47 1.27 -44.33
N GLN A 137 24.92 1.86 -45.44
CA GLN A 137 25.83 1.22 -46.40
C GLN A 137 27.16 0.75 -45.79
N THR A 138 27.69 1.52 -44.83
CA THR A 138 28.92 1.13 -44.13
C THR A 138 28.63 0.01 -43.10
N ALA A 139 27.48 0.07 -42.41
CA ALA A 139 27.07 -0.98 -41.49
C ALA A 139 26.87 -2.32 -42.21
N GLU A 140 26.15 -2.33 -43.33
CA GLU A 140 25.89 -3.51 -44.14
C GLU A 140 27.21 -4.18 -44.57
N PHE A 141 28.21 -3.40 -45.04
CA PHE A 141 29.52 -3.91 -45.41
C PHE A 141 30.22 -4.69 -44.28
N PHE A 142 30.08 -4.23 -43.04
CA PHE A 142 30.66 -4.94 -41.88
C PHE A 142 29.82 -6.14 -41.47
N ILE A 143 28.50 -6.05 -41.55
CA ILE A 143 27.58 -7.15 -41.21
C ILE A 143 27.76 -8.32 -42.16
N ASP A 144 27.96 -8.06 -43.45
CA ASP A 144 28.19 -9.09 -44.48
C ASP A 144 29.49 -9.90 -44.26
N GLN A 145 30.45 -9.36 -43.51
CA GLN A 145 31.69 -10.03 -43.17
C GLN A 145 31.59 -10.93 -41.92
N VAL A 146 30.48 -10.91 -41.19
CA VAL A 146 30.31 -11.66 -39.94
C VAL A 146 30.10 -13.14 -40.25
N ASP A 147 31.08 -13.97 -39.86
CA ASP A 147 31.07 -15.42 -40.04
C ASP A 147 30.76 -16.22 -38.76
N SER A 148 30.72 -15.56 -37.61
CA SER A 148 30.45 -16.18 -36.29
C SER A 148 29.76 -15.23 -35.30
N LEU A 149 29.08 -15.80 -34.31
CA LEU A 149 28.50 -15.00 -33.22
C LEU A 149 29.57 -14.23 -32.45
N GLY A 150 30.74 -14.82 -32.26
CA GLY A 150 31.88 -14.15 -31.63
C GLY A 150 32.33 -12.92 -32.44
N MET A 151 32.35 -13.01 -33.76
CA MET A 151 32.69 -11.90 -34.63
C MET A 151 31.64 -10.79 -34.57
N ALA A 152 30.36 -11.15 -34.58
CA ALA A 152 29.26 -10.18 -34.37
C ALA A 152 29.45 -9.38 -33.08
N ALA A 153 29.74 -10.07 -31.99
CA ALA A 153 29.94 -9.44 -30.67
C ALA A 153 31.20 -8.53 -30.68
N CYS A 154 32.29 -8.95 -31.30
CA CYS A 154 33.51 -8.15 -31.40
C CYS A 154 33.30 -6.86 -32.20
N ILE A 155 32.62 -6.93 -33.35
CA ILE A 155 32.30 -5.79 -34.21
C ILE A 155 31.36 -4.81 -33.53
N MET A 156 30.31 -5.31 -32.86
CA MET A 156 29.34 -4.48 -32.15
C MET A 156 29.88 -3.94 -30.83
N SER A 157 30.97 -4.49 -30.31
CA SER A 157 31.52 -4.14 -29.00
C SER A 157 31.67 -2.63 -28.73
N PRO A 158 32.12 -1.78 -29.67
CA PRO A 158 32.23 -0.34 -29.43
C PRO A 158 30.89 0.37 -29.22
N LEU A 159 29.81 -0.22 -29.70
CA LEU A 159 28.46 0.35 -29.62
C LEU A 159 27.71 -0.02 -28.34
N LEU A 160 28.12 -1.10 -27.68
CA LEU A 160 27.46 -1.63 -26.53
C LEU A 160 27.74 -0.77 -25.29
N SER A 161 26.72 -0.61 -24.43
CA SER A 161 26.81 0.13 -23.14
C SER A 161 27.13 -0.74 -21.94
N ASN A 162 27.29 -2.06 -22.15
CA ASN A 162 27.56 -3.01 -21.09
C ASN A 162 28.90 -2.77 -20.38
N SER A 163 28.99 -3.13 -19.12
CA SER A 163 30.22 -3.00 -18.34
C SER A 163 31.35 -3.92 -18.84
N ASN A 164 32.60 -3.56 -18.54
CA ASN A 164 33.76 -4.39 -18.90
C ASN A 164 33.69 -5.79 -18.25
N GLU A 165 33.11 -5.90 -17.08
CA GLU A 165 32.90 -7.17 -16.35
C GLU A 165 31.91 -8.08 -17.08
N GLU A 166 30.75 -7.52 -17.52
CA GLU A 166 29.75 -8.26 -18.32
C GLU A 166 30.34 -8.74 -19.66
N ARG A 167 31.15 -7.93 -20.31
CA ARG A 167 31.83 -8.31 -21.56
C ARG A 167 32.86 -9.41 -21.33
N TYR A 168 33.61 -9.33 -20.23
CA TYR A 168 34.54 -10.39 -19.83
C TYR A 168 33.84 -11.69 -19.44
N ALA A 169 32.64 -11.63 -18.86
CA ALA A 169 31.86 -12.82 -18.51
C ALA A 169 31.60 -13.73 -19.72
N ILE A 170 31.45 -13.15 -20.93
CA ILE A 170 31.31 -13.92 -22.17
C ILE A 170 32.58 -14.73 -22.45
N LEU A 171 33.76 -14.12 -22.29
CA LEU A 171 35.02 -14.81 -22.46
C LEU A 171 35.28 -15.87 -21.40
N ALA A 172 34.81 -15.63 -20.17
CA ALA A 172 35.03 -16.52 -19.05
C ALA A 172 34.14 -17.78 -19.09
N GLU A 173 33.02 -17.74 -19.81
CA GLU A 173 32.09 -18.87 -19.92
C GLU A 173 32.67 -20.05 -20.68
N ASP A 174 32.70 -21.22 -20.06
CA ASP A 174 33.31 -22.43 -20.65
C ASP A 174 32.38 -23.17 -21.60
N SER A 175 31.07 -23.13 -21.40
CA SER A 175 30.05 -23.69 -22.28
C SER A 175 29.91 -22.83 -23.55
N ARG A 176 30.10 -23.44 -24.72
CA ARG A 176 29.96 -22.74 -26.03
C ARG A 176 28.51 -22.36 -26.28
N ALA A 177 27.54 -23.19 -25.86
CA ALA A 177 26.12 -22.89 -25.97
C ALA A 177 25.72 -21.67 -25.13
N ARG A 178 26.16 -21.65 -23.86
CA ARG A 178 25.85 -20.56 -22.97
C ARG A 178 26.53 -19.26 -23.34
N ARG A 179 27.76 -19.33 -23.89
CA ARG A 179 28.45 -18.17 -24.43
C ARG A 179 27.69 -17.57 -25.62
N ALA A 180 27.18 -18.43 -26.50
CA ALA A 180 26.33 -17.99 -27.62
C ALA A 180 25.06 -17.28 -27.14
N GLU A 181 24.39 -17.80 -26.11
CA GLU A 181 23.21 -17.17 -25.50
C GLU A 181 23.53 -15.81 -24.89
N LEU A 182 24.67 -15.68 -24.22
CA LEU A 182 25.10 -14.40 -23.64
C LEU A 182 25.37 -13.35 -24.72
N ILE A 183 25.99 -13.77 -25.81
CA ILE A 183 26.25 -12.89 -26.98
C ILE A 183 24.89 -12.46 -27.59
N GLU A 184 24.02 -13.41 -27.89
CA GLU A 184 22.71 -13.13 -28.48
C GLU A 184 21.92 -12.14 -27.59
N LYS A 185 21.84 -12.42 -26.30
CA LYS A 185 21.11 -11.56 -25.34
C LYS A 185 21.63 -10.14 -25.37
N MET A 186 22.96 -9.96 -25.29
CA MET A 186 23.59 -8.64 -25.25
C MET A 186 23.38 -7.86 -26.56
N LEU A 187 23.42 -8.51 -27.69
CA LEU A 187 23.24 -7.87 -28.99
C LEU A 187 21.78 -7.54 -29.28
N TYR A 188 20.86 -8.43 -28.94
CA TYR A 188 19.42 -8.16 -29.07
C TYR A 188 18.96 -7.03 -28.14
N GLU A 189 19.42 -7.01 -26.88
CA GLU A 189 19.13 -5.91 -25.95
C GLU A 189 19.60 -4.55 -26.51
N TYR A 190 20.80 -4.51 -27.12
CA TYR A 190 21.29 -3.28 -27.73
C TYR A 190 20.45 -2.86 -28.94
N ILE A 191 20.16 -3.77 -29.86
CA ILE A 191 19.37 -3.49 -31.09
C ILE A 191 17.98 -2.94 -30.67
N GLU A 192 17.36 -3.52 -29.67
CA GLU A 192 16.02 -3.12 -29.23
C GLU A 192 16.03 -1.73 -28.55
N VAL A 193 16.99 -1.49 -27.65
CA VAL A 193 17.17 -0.17 -27.02
C VAL A 193 17.47 0.91 -28.05
N ALA A 194 18.32 0.61 -29.04
CA ALA A 194 18.67 1.56 -30.10
C ALA A 194 17.48 1.81 -31.05
N ARG A 195 16.63 0.80 -31.33
CA ARG A 195 15.38 0.94 -32.09
C ARG A 195 14.42 1.88 -31.39
N ILE A 196 14.15 1.65 -30.09
CA ILE A 196 13.29 2.51 -29.27
C ILE A 196 13.83 3.95 -29.24
N THR A 197 15.14 4.11 -29.09
CA THR A 197 15.77 5.44 -29.05
C THR A 197 15.64 6.16 -30.40
N ASN A 198 15.80 5.46 -31.52
CA ASN A 198 15.62 6.03 -32.85
C ASN A 198 14.16 6.38 -33.14
N GLU A 199 13.21 5.55 -32.72
CA GLU A 199 11.78 5.85 -32.83
C GLU A 199 11.40 7.08 -31.98
N ALA A 200 11.92 7.18 -30.75
CA ALA A 200 11.71 8.35 -29.89
C ALA A 200 12.32 9.63 -30.51
N ASN A 201 13.51 9.55 -31.07
CA ASN A 201 14.18 10.67 -31.72
C ASN A 201 13.46 11.11 -33.03
N SER A 202 12.96 10.15 -33.82
CA SER A 202 12.18 10.46 -35.04
C SER A 202 10.83 11.08 -34.71
N SER A 203 10.17 10.59 -33.66
CA SER A 203 8.93 11.19 -33.14
C SER A 203 9.17 12.60 -32.62
N GLN A 204 10.26 12.83 -31.90
CA GLN A 204 10.63 14.14 -31.38
C GLN A 204 10.95 15.13 -32.51
N GLN A 205 11.60 14.66 -33.60
CA GLN A 205 11.91 15.50 -34.76
C GLN A 205 10.65 15.86 -35.58
N GLN A 206 9.68 14.95 -35.67
CA GLN A 206 8.34 15.23 -36.23
C GLN A 206 7.55 16.19 -35.35
N GLU A 207 7.57 16.02 -34.02
CA GLU A 207 6.98 16.96 -33.08
C GLU A 207 7.63 18.35 -33.18
N TYR A 208 8.95 18.44 -33.31
CA TYR A 208 9.63 19.74 -33.52
C TYR A 208 9.22 20.40 -34.83
N GLN A 209 9.13 19.67 -35.93
CA GLN A 209 8.65 20.22 -37.20
C GLN A 209 7.17 20.63 -37.13
N GLN A 210 6.36 19.86 -36.43
CA GLN A 210 4.95 20.17 -36.19
C GLN A 210 4.80 21.40 -35.28
N ARG A 211 5.60 21.49 -34.23
CA ARG A 211 5.69 22.68 -33.35
C ARG A 211 6.17 23.93 -34.08
N TYR A 212 7.14 23.80 -35.02
CA TYR A 212 7.55 24.95 -35.86
C TYR A 212 6.45 25.41 -36.81
N LYS A 213 5.70 24.47 -37.40
CA LYS A 213 4.51 24.78 -38.22
C LYS A 213 3.42 25.42 -37.36
N GLU A 214 3.13 24.84 -36.20
CA GLU A 214 2.17 25.40 -35.25
C GLU A 214 2.59 26.79 -34.75
N ALA A 215 3.88 26.97 -34.47
CA ALA A 215 4.41 28.27 -34.06
C ALA A 215 4.29 29.35 -35.14
N ALA A 216 4.52 28.98 -36.41
CA ALA A 216 4.34 29.87 -37.54
C ALA A 216 2.86 30.23 -37.76
N ILE A 217 1.97 29.26 -37.65
CA ILE A 217 0.51 29.45 -37.74
C ILE A 217 0.04 30.27 -36.52
N LYS A 218 0.53 29.99 -35.30
CA LYS A 218 0.22 30.78 -34.10
C LYS A 218 0.64 32.24 -34.22
N ARG A 219 1.83 32.52 -34.73
CA ARG A 219 2.27 33.91 -34.97
C ARG A 219 1.38 34.63 -35.94
N GLN A 220 0.94 33.93 -36.97
CA GLN A 220 0.00 34.51 -37.96
C GLN A 220 -1.41 34.69 -37.36
N MET A 221 -1.85 33.72 -36.55
CA MET A 221 -3.08 33.86 -35.76
C MET A 221 -3.00 34.96 -34.71
N GLU A 222 -1.86 35.13 -34.03
CA GLU A 222 -1.63 36.23 -33.06
C GLU A 222 -1.66 37.61 -33.75
N HIS A 223 -1.11 37.70 -34.97
CA HIS A 223 -1.17 38.95 -35.73
C HIS A 223 -2.62 39.26 -36.15
N LEU A 224 -3.33 38.23 -36.66
CA LEU A 224 -4.72 38.36 -37.04
C LEU A 224 -5.65 38.54 -35.83
N GLN A 225 -5.32 37.84 -34.69
CA GLN A 225 -6.05 38.00 -33.44
C GLN A 225 -5.84 39.42 -32.87
N LYS A 226 -4.63 39.98 -32.99
CA LYS A 226 -4.33 41.33 -32.56
C LYS A 226 -5.08 42.38 -33.44
N GLU A 227 -5.19 42.14 -34.74
CA GLU A 227 -6.03 42.96 -35.61
C GLU A 227 -7.55 42.78 -35.30
N LEU A 228 -7.97 41.57 -34.92
CA LEU A 228 -9.33 41.30 -34.48
C LEU A 228 -9.66 41.92 -33.12
N ASP A 229 -8.67 41.84 -32.16
CA ASP A 229 -8.79 42.41 -30.82
C ASP A 229 -8.79 43.95 -30.88
N ASP A 230 -8.06 44.57 -31.83
CA ASP A 230 -8.13 46.01 -32.11
C ASP A 230 -9.46 46.42 -32.74
N MET A 231 -10.11 45.52 -33.48
CA MET A 231 -11.45 45.75 -34.06
C MET A 231 -12.61 45.40 -33.10
N HIS A 232 -12.35 44.54 -32.07
CA HIS A 232 -13.33 44.10 -31.07
C HIS A 232 -12.76 44.15 -29.67
N PRO A 233 -12.84 45.30 -28.98
CA PRO A 233 -12.31 45.46 -27.63
C PRO A 233 -12.93 44.58 -26.55
N GLU A 234 -13.86 43.71 -26.89
CA GLU A 234 -14.62 42.85 -25.97
C GLU A 234 -13.89 41.52 -25.62
N ASN A 235 -12.79 41.17 -26.31
CA ASN A 235 -12.05 39.92 -26.07
C ASN A 235 -10.94 40.16 -25.04
N VAL A 236 -11.26 39.85 -23.78
CA VAL A 236 -10.35 39.89 -22.64
C VAL A 236 -9.28 38.82 -22.79
N THR A 237 -8.01 39.19 -22.91
CA THR A 237 -6.88 38.25 -22.92
C THR A 237 -6.76 37.47 -21.59
N ASP A 238 -6.20 36.26 -21.61
CA ASP A 238 -6.03 35.46 -20.39
C ASP A 238 -5.28 36.22 -19.29
N VAL A 239 -4.32 37.04 -19.67
CA VAL A 239 -3.58 37.93 -18.75
C VAL A 239 -4.51 38.95 -18.08
N GLN A 240 -5.44 39.54 -18.82
CA GLN A 240 -6.42 40.47 -18.27
C GLN A 240 -7.43 39.76 -17.36
N LYS A 241 -7.85 38.55 -17.74
CA LYS A 241 -8.72 37.69 -16.90
C LYS A 241 -8.02 37.36 -15.57
N PHE A 242 -6.76 36.95 -15.59
CA PHE A 242 -6.01 36.68 -14.36
C PHE A 242 -5.81 37.95 -13.52
N GLN A 243 -5.54 39.07 -14.16
CA GLN A 243 -5.41 40.37 -13.44
C GLN A 243 -6.70 40.72 -12.69
N GLN A 244 -7.84 40.56 -13.34
CA GLN A 244 -9.14 40.80 -12.70
C GLN A 244 -9.42 39.77 -11.60
N ARG A 245 -9.17 38.49 -11.85
CA ARG A 245 -9.33 37.43 -10.83
C ARG A 245 -8.47 37.66 -9.60
N ILE A 246 -7.21 38.10 -9.75
CA ILE A 246 -6.33 38.45 -8.63
C ILE A 246 -6.95 39.57 -7.79
N GLN A 247 -7.51 40.60 -8.41
CA GLN A 247 -8.16 41.73 -7.71
C GLN A 247 -9.42 41.29 -6.96
N ASP A 248 -10.24 40.44 -7.57
CA ASP A 248 -11.53 40.02 -7.05
C ASP A 248 -11.46 38.85 -6.06
N SER A 249 -10.38 38.05 -6.08
CA SER A 249 -10.22 36.80 -5.31
C SER A 249 -10.26 37.01 -3.79
N GLY A 250 -9.87 38.17 -3.29
CA GLY A 250 -9.75 38.38 -1.85
C GLY A 250 -8.51 37.77 -1.21
N MET A 251 -7.50 37.46 -2.01
CA MET A 251 -6.20 36.95 -1.54
C MET A 251 -5.58 37.81 -0.45
N ASN A 252 -4.84 37.18 0.46
CA ASN A 252 -3.97 37.92 1.38
C ASN A 252 -2.85 38.64 0.61
N GLU A 253 -2.20 39.59 1.26
CA GLU A 253 -1.21 40.46 0.61
C GLU A 253 -0.02 39.68 0.03
N THR A 254 0.43 38.63 0.73
CA THR A 254 1.55 37.79 0.30
C THR A 254 1.18 36.99 -0.95
N ALA A 255 0.01 36.38 -0.98
CA ALA A 255 -0.47 35.63 -2.13
C ALA A 255 -0.71 36.55 -3.35
N ARG A 256 -1.27 37.72 -3.13
CA ARG A 256 -1.48 38.70 -4.20
C ARG A 256 -0.15 39.13 -4.83
N ARG A 257 0.85 39.52 -4.03
CA ARG A 257 2.18 39.90 -4.52
C ARG A 257 2.85 38.80 -5.34
N GLU A 258 2.76 37.54 -4.86
CA GLU A 258 3.32 36.38 -5.61
C GLU A 258 2.54 36.14 -6.90
N ALA A 259 1.20 36.19 -6.88
CA ALA A 259 0.38 36.01 -8.08
C ALA A 259 0.65 37.11 -9.11
N GLU A 260 0.79 38.41 -8.70
CA GLU A 260 1.15 39.52 -9.59
C GLU A 260 2.56 39.35 -10.18
N LYS A 261 3.51 38.84 -9.40
CA LYS A 261 4.86 38.53 -9.86
C LYS A 261 4.85 37.43 -10.92
N VAL A 262 4.11 36.36 -10.68
CA VAL A 262 3.94 35.24 -11.64
C VAL A 262 3.21 35.70 -12.90
N LEU A 263 2.19 36.57 -12.77
CA LEU A 263 1.47 37.16 -13.89
C LEU A 263 2.39 38.02 -14.77
N ASN A 264 3.25 38.82 -14.15
CA ASN A 264 4.24 39.60 -14.88
C ASN A 264 5.25 38.77 -15.61
N ARG A 265 5.66 37.64 -15.04
CA ARG A 265 6.52 36.67 -15.68
C ARG A 265 5.83 35.99 -16.85
N LEU A 266 4.56 35.59 -16.71
CA LEU A 266 3.74 35.03 -17.80
C LEU A 266 3.60 36.02 -18.97
N ARG A 267 3.53 37.36 -18.70
CA ARG A 267 3.51 38.38 -19.74
C ARG A 267 4.81 38.45 -20.54
N GLN A 268 5.98 38.19 -19.88
CA GLN A 268 7.30 38.32 -20.50
C GLN A 268 7.69 37.08 -21.31
N GLU A 269 7.24 35.87 -20.93
CA GLU A 269 7.75 34.64 -21.50
C GLU A 269 6.99 34.14 -22.74
N GLY A 270 6.03 34.81 -23.27
CA GLY A 270 5.31 34.39 -24.49
C GLY A 270 4.65 32.98 -24.37
N LYS A 271 3.63 32.71 -25.16
CA LYS A 271 2.74 31.54 -24.99
C LYS A 271 3.34 30.15 -25.30
N GLU A 272 4.57 30.06 -25.78
CA GLU A 272 5.12 28.82 -26.36
C GLU A 272 6.13 28.06 -25.46
N SER A 273 6.42 28.53 -24.24
CA SER A 273 7.37 27.83 -23.37
C SER A 273 6.66 26.85 -22.42
N VAL A 274 7.31 25.72 -22.08
CA VAL A 274 6.85 24.76 -21.05
C VAL A 274 6.63 25.50 -19.71
N GLU A 275 7.41 26.53 -19.46
CA GLU A 275 7.32 27.37 -18.27
C GLU A 275 6.00 28.20 -18.27
N SER A 276 5.55 28.67 -19.43
CA SER A 276 4.28 29.38 -19.59
C SER A 276 3.09 28.54 -19.14
N GLY A 277 3.07 27.23 -19.46
CA GLY A 277 2.03 26.32 -19.00
C GLY A 277 2.01 26.18 -17.47
N MET A 278 3.17 26.01 -16.85
CA MET A 278 3.28 25.92 -15.38
C MET A 278 2.86 27.21 -14.67
N LEU A 279 3.17 28.37 -15.25
CA LEU A 279 2.77 29.66 -14.69
C LEU A 279 1.25 29.88 -14.84
N TYR A 280 0.68 29.43 -15.96
CA TYR A 280 -0.77 29.46 -16.21
C TYR A 280 -1.51 28.57 -15.19
N ASP A 281 -1.11 27.30 -15.06
CA ASP A 281 -1.72 26.35 -14.12
C ASP A 281 -1.66 26.86 -12.68
N TYR A 282 -0.55 27.46 -12.29
CA TYR A 282 -0.41 28.09 -10.97
C TYR A 282 -1.39 29.25 -10.78
N LEU A 283 -1.46 30.18 -11.74
CA LEU A 283 -2.38 31.31 -11.65
C LEU A 283 -3.82 30.86 -11.64
N ASP A 284 -4.17 29.90 -12.49
CA ASP A 284 -5.51 29.34 -12.50
C ASP A 284 -5.86 28.71 -11.16
N PHE A 285 -4.99 27.88 -10.61
CA PHE A 285 -5.19 27.26 -9.29
C PHE A 285 -5.33 28.31 -8.18
N VAL A 286 -4.40 29.23 -8.05
CA VAL A 286 -4.37 30.20 -6.94
C VAL A 286 -5.50 31.22 -7.04
N THR A 287 -5.89 31.64 -8.26
CA THR A 287 -6.98 32.61 -8.46
C THR A 287 -8.37 32.01 -8.33
N THR A 288 -8.50 30.69 -8.47
CA THR A 288 -9.78 29.98 -8.31
C THR A 288 -10.00 29.48 -6.87
N LEU A 289 -8.98 29.51 -6.02
CA LEU A 289 -9.16 29.23 -4.59
C LEU A 289 -10.07 30.27 -3.92
N SER A 290 -10.88 29.78 -2.98
CA SER A 290 -11.71 30.65 -2.14
C SER A 290 -10.89 31.26 -1.01
N TRP A 291 -10.45 32.52 -1.20
CA TRP A 291 -9.68 33.26 -0.18
C TRP A 291 -10.56 34.05 0.79
N LYS A 292 -11.79 34.35 0.38
CA LYS A 292 -12.72 35.09 1.22
C LYS A 292 -13.30 34.16 2.29
N LYS A 293 -13.33 34.64 3.52
CA LYS A 293 -13.99 33.91 4.60
C LYS A 293 -15.50 33.93 4.38
N GLU A 294 -16.10 32.76 4.44
CA GLU A 294 -17.56 32.62 4.38
C GLU A 294 -18.17 33.12 5.69
N LYS A 295 -19.36 33.76 5.58
CA LYS A 295 -20.12 34.15 6.77
C LYS A 295 -20.63 32.89 7.49
N THR A 296 -20.33 32.77 8.77
CA THR A 296 -20.87 31.69 9.59
C THR A 296 -22.30 32.05 9.99
N GLU A 297 -23.27 31.37 9.42
CA GLU A 297 -24.66 31.45 9.85
C GLU A 297 -24.86 30.61 11.12
N ARG A 298 -25.85 31.05 11.95
CA ARG A 298 -26.20 30.31 13.16
C ARG A 298 -26.96 29.04 12.75
N ILE A 299 -26.45 27.88 13.18
CA ILE A 299 -26.98 26.56 12.84
C ILE A 299 -28.07 26.21 13.87
N ASP A 300 -29.22 25.77 13.39
CA ASP A 300 -30.25 25.22 14.27
C ASP A 300 -29.84 23.83 14.75
N LEU A 301 -29.67 23.69 16.07
CA LEU A 301 -29.27 22.43 16.70
C LEU A 301 -30.31 21.32 16.55
N ALA A 302 -31.61 21.69 16.52
CA ALA A 302 -32.69 20.73 16.37
C ALA A 302 -32.73 20.17 14.95
N GLU A 303 -32.57 21.04 13.96
CA GLU A 303 -32.48 20.63 12.56
C GLU A 303 -31.21 19.81 12.28
N ALA A 304 -30.06 20.23 12.80
CA ALA A 304 -28.82 19.47 12.72
C ALA A 304 -28.97 18.06 13.31
N ARG A 305 -29.68 17.94 14.46
CA ARG A 305 -29.99 16.65 15.05
C ARG A 305 -30.89 15.81 14.16
N HIS A 306 -31.93 16.41 13.60
CA HIS A 306 -32.86 15.73 12.69
C HIS A 306 -32.13 15.16 11.46
N ILE A 307 -31.24 15.94 10.86
CA ILE A 307 -30.43 15.51 9.70
C ILE A 307 -29.54 14.29 10.06
N LEU A 308 -28.91 14.34 11.24
CA LEU A 308 -28.08 13.23 11.71
C LEU A 308 -28.91 11.97 12.01
N ASP A 309 -30.13 12.13 12.51
CA ASP A 309 -31.05 11.02 12.83
C ASP A 309 -31.66 10.41 11.58
N GLU A 310 -31.93 11.23 10.54
CA GLU A 310 -32.40 10.79 9.22
C GLU A 310 -31.34 9.95 8.48
N ASP A 311 -30.07 10.38 8.50
CA ASP A 311 -28.99 9.73 7.73
C ASP A 311 -28.41 8.50 8.42
N HIS A 312 -28.49 8.42 9.76
CA HIS A 312 -27.83 7.38 10.56
C HIS A 312 -28.75 6.86 11.67
N TYR A 313 -28.98 5.57 11.65
CA TYR A 313 -29.66 4.92 12.76
C TYR A 313 -28.72 4.75 13.96
N GLY A 314 -29.23 4.89 15.19
CA GLY A 314 -28.45 4.72 16.40
C GLY A 314 -27.38 5.80 16.62
N LEU A 315 -26.16 5.39 16.98
CA LEU A 315 -24.99 6.25 17.21
C LEU A 315 -25.22 7.44 18.16
N LYS A 316 -26.04 7.26 19.18
CA LYS A 316 -26.52 8.36 20.07
C LYS A 316 -25.35 9.18 20.63
N LYS A 317 -24.36 8.54 21.23
CA LYS A 317 -23.18 9.23 21.81
C LYS A 317 -22.41 10.04 20.79
N VAL A 318 -22.22 9.49 19.58
CA VAL A 318 -21.53 10.17 18.48
C VAL A 318 -22.30 11.41 18.06
N LYS A 319 -23.61 11.28 17.86
CA LYS A 319 -24.48 12.41 17.49
C LYS A 319 -24.52 13.48 18.59
N ASP A 320 -24.64 13.08 19.86
CA ASP A 320 -24.61 14.00 21.00
C ASP A 320 -23.32 14.82 21.03
N ARG A 321 -22.17 14.18 20.73
CA ARG A 321 -20.89 14.86 20.69
C ARG A 321 -20.76 15.82 19.51
N ILE A 322 -21.27 15.44 18.35
CA ILE A 322 -21.32 16.30 17.16
C ILE A 322 -22.19 17.55 17.46
N ILE A 323 -23.37 17.37 18.07
CA ILE A 323 -24.24 18.50 18.43
C ILE A 323 -23.59 19.43 19.47
N GLN A 324 -22.85 18.88 20.44
CA GLN A 324 -22.07 19.69 21.39
C GLN A 324 -21.01 20.53 20.65
N GLN A 325 -20.31 19.95 19.69
CA GLN A 325 -19.32 20.67 18.88
C GLN A 325 -19.97 21.81 18.06
N ILE A 326 -21.12 21.51 17.41
CA ILE A 326 -21.88 22.53 16.67
C ILE A 326 -22.34 23.67 17.61
N ALA A 327 -22.77 23.34 18.81
CA ALA A 327 -23.17 24.35 19.80
C ALA A 327 -21.99 25.26 20.20
N VAL A 328 -20.78 24.72 20.38
CA VAL A 328 -19.58 25.49 20.66
C VAL A 328 -19.24 26.41 19.49
N MET A 329 -19.35 25.93 18.25
CA MET A 329 -19.15 26.73 17.05
C MET A 329 -20.13 27.90 16.96
N ASN A 330 -21.43 27.66 17.25
CA ASN A 330 -22.44 28.70 17.30
C ASN A 330 -22.15 29.79 18.35
N LEU A 331 -21.65 29.39 19.52
CA LEU A 331 -21.32 30.34 20.61
C LEU A 331 -20.10 31.20 20.28
N LYS A 332 -19.12 30.61 19.64
CA LYS A 332 -17.87 31.32 19.28
C LYS A 332 -17.93 32.04 17.93
N GLN A 333 -18.97 31.80 17.13
CA GLN A 333 -19.15 32.33 15.76
C GLN A 333 -17.93 32.10 14.85
N ARG A 334 -17.16 31.06 15.11
CA ARG A 334 -15.99 30.62 14.34
C ARG A 334 -15.79 29.14 14.52
N GLN A 335 -15.04 28.53 13.60
CA GLN A 335 -14.57 27.17 13.81
C GLN A 335 -13.77 27.13 15.11
N SER A 336 -14.17 26.27 16.01
CA SER A 336 -13.52 26.14 17.32
C SER A 336 -13.81 24.77 17.87
N GLY A 337 -12.83 24.19 18.50
CA GLY A 337 -12.93 22.92 19.17
C GLY A 337 -11.84 21.95 18.72
N SER A 338 -11.83 20.81 19.38
CA SER A 338 -10.91 19.71 19.08
C SER A 338 -11.21 19.12 17.71
N ILE A 339 -10.21 18.60 17.05
CA ILE A 339 -10.36 17.81 15.84
C ILE A 339 -11.02 16.49 16.21
N LEU A 340 -12.08 16.14 15.50
CA LEU A 340 -12.80 14.90 15.77
C LEU A 340 -12.11 13.72 15.11
N LEU A 341 -11.70 12.70 15.88
CA LEU A 341 -11.20 11.43 15.38
C LEU A 341 -12.25 10.34 15.59
N PHE A 342 -12.84 9.88 14.50
CA PHE A 342 -13.79 8.78 14.50
C PHE A 342 -13.05 7.45 14.35
N ILE A 343 -13.14 6.63 15.40
CA ILE A 343 -12.47 5.33 15.44
C ILE A 343 -13.45 4.19 15.55
N GLY A 344 -13.17 3.06 14.93
CA GLY A 344 -13.97 1.85 15.02
C GLY A 344 -13.82 0.93 13.83
N ALA A 345 -14.53 -0.17 13.84
CA ALA A 345 -14.49 -1.17 12.79
C ALA A 345 -14.90 -0.62 11.39
N PRO A 346 -14.43 -1.22 10.29
CA PRO A 346 -14.88 -0.86 8.96
C PRO A 346 -16.40 -1.01 8.80
N GLY A 347 -17.04 -0.05 8.12
CA GLY A 347 -18.48 -0.12 7.83
C GLY A 347 -19.41 0.36 8.96
N THR A 348 -18.88 0.96 10.03
CA THR A 348 -19.68 1.53 11.13
C THR A 348 -20.17 2.96 10.87
N GLY A 349 -19.95 3.51 9.67
CA GLY A 349 -20.49 4.81 9.28
C GLY A 349 -19.58 6.00 9.53
N LYS A 350 -18.30 5.80 9.91
CA LYS A 350 -17.34 6.88 10.19
C LYS A 350 -17.20 7.93 9.08
N THR A 351 -17.03 7.47 7.83
CA THR A 351 -16.86 8.37 6.69
C THR A 351 -18.20 8.99 6.26
N SER A 352 -19.31 8.25 6.35
CA SER A 352 -20.63 8.75 5.94
C SER A 352 -21.17 9.84 6.85
N ILE A 353 -20.93 9.74 8.17
CA ILE A 353 -21.38 10.76 9.13
C ILE A 353 -20.70 12.11 8.89
N GLY A 354 -19.46 12.12 8.35
CA GLY A 354 -18.81 13.36 7.93
C GLY A 354 -19.60 14.10 6.82
N LYS A 355 -20.23 13.37 5.91
CA LYS A 355 -21.13 13.97 4.90
C LYS A 355 -22.40 14.53 5.54
N SER A 356 -22.96 13.84 6.50
CA SER A 356 -24.16 14.30 7.24
C SER A 356 -23.86 15.52 8.10
N ILE A 357 -22.67 15.58 8.71
CA ILE A 357 -22.18 16.78 9.42
C ILE A 357 -22.10 17.97 8.45
N ALA A 358 -21.53 17.76 7.26
CA ALA A 358 -21.45 18.82 6.27
C ALA A 358 -22.84 19.32 5.86
N ARG A 359 -23.81 18.42 5.67
CA ARG A 359 -25.23 18.75 5.39
C ARG A 359 -25.86 19.52 6.55
N ALA A 360 -25.66 19.07 7.78
CA ALA A 360 -26.17 19.72 8.99
C ALA A 360 -25.59 21.12 9.22
N LEU A 361 -24.37 21.36 8.78
CA LEU A 361 -23.70 22.65 8.84
C LEU A 361 -23.98 23.56 7.64
N GLY A 362 -24.65 23.06 6.59
CA GLY A 362 -24.81 23.78 5.31
C GLY A 362 -23.49 23.99 4.58
N ARG A 363 -22.44 23.18 4.86
CA ARG A 363 -21.11 23.35 4.29
C ARG A 363 -20.81 22.32 3.20
N ARG A 364 -19.86 22.63 2.33
CA ARG A 364 -19.36 21.68 1.33
C ARG A 364 -18.60 20.54 1.98
N TYR A 365 -18.75 19.35 1.46
CA TYR A 365 -18.07 18.14 1.90
C TYR A 365 -16.88 17.82 1.01
N VAL A 366 -15.73 17.56 1.61
CA VAL A 366 -14.52 17.10 0.92
C VAL A 366 -13.98 15.86 1.64
N ARG A 367 -13.62 14.84 0.88
CA ARG A 367 -12.95 13.65 1.40
C ARG A 367 -11.53 13.58 0.84
N VAL A 368 -10.57 13.48 1.73
CA VAL A 368 -9.15 13.27 1.42
C VAL A 368 -8.75 11.91 1.99
N SER A 369 -8.45 10.94 1.11
CA SER A 369 -7.95 9.64 1.55
C SER A 369 -6.45 9.74 1.85
N LEU A 370 -6.05 9.33 3.04
CA LEU A 370 -4.66 9.27 3.48
C LEU A 370 -4.07 7.85 3.39
N GLY A 371 -4.90 6.87 3.06
CA GLY A 371 -4.45 5.52 2.80
C GLY A 371 -3.50 5.47 1.60
N GLY A 372 -2.27 4.97 1.82
CA GLY A 372 -1.24 4.90 0.79
C GLY A 372 -0.42 6.19 0.60
N VAL A 373 -0.57 7.18 1.49
CA VAL A 373 0.31 8.35 1.55
C VAL A 373 1.61 7.95 2.26
N HIS A 374 2.72 8.13 1.57
CA HIS A 374 4.06 7.78 2.07
C HIS A 374 5.01 8.99 2.13
N ASP A 375 4.68 10.08 1.44
CA ASP A 375 5.52 11.26 1.33
C ASP A 375 4.80 12.51 1.89
N GLU A 376 5.56 13.39 2.52
CA GLU A 376 5.07 14.70 2.97
C GLU A 376 4.54 15.54 1.81
N SER A 377 5.11 15.40 0.62
CA SER A 377 4.69 16.12 -0.59
C SER A 377 3.27 15.76 -1.06
N ASP A 378 2.74 14.59 -0.73
CA ASP A 378 1.33 14.27 -0.97
C ASP A 378 0.39 15.22 -0.22
N ILE A 379 0.79 15.70 0.98
CA ILE A 379 -0.02 16.58 1.82
C ILE A 379 0.26 18.05 1.52
N ARG A 380 1.56 18.40 1.39
CA ARG A 380 2.06 19.78 1.21
C ARG A 380 2.31 20.19 -0.22
N GLY A 381 2.16 19.26 -1.19
CA GLY A 381 2.46 19.54 -2.60
C GLY A 381 3.95 19.52 -2.94
N HIS A 382 4.23 19.55 -4.23
CA HIS A 382 5.58 19.55 -4.78
C HIS A 382 6.01 20.97 -5.15
N ARG A 383 7.28 21.31 -4.96
CA ARG A 383 7.80 22.63 -5.37
C ARG A 383 7.65 22.81 -6.87
N ARG A 384 7.19 24.01 -7.30
CA ARG A 384 6.95 24.39 -8.72
C ARG A 384 8.17 24.24 -9.65
N THR A 385 9.36 24.06 -9.09
CA THR A 385 10.59 23.88 -9.89
C THR A 385 10.67 22.52 -10.56
N TYR A 386 9.80 21.57 -10.21
CA TYR A 386 9.76 20.23 -10.79
C TYR A 386 8.68 20.15 -11.87
N ILE A 387 9.01 19.50 -13.00
CA ILE A 387 8.03 19.19 -14.04
C ILE A 387 7.00 18.22 -13.47
N GLY A 388 5.71 18.52 -13.64
CA GLY A 388 4.63 17.73 -13.06
C GLY A 388 4.34 18.02 -11.59
N SER A 389 4.83 19.16 -11.05
CA SER A 389 4.47 19.59 -9.70
C SER A 389 2.97 19.82 -9.56
N MET A 390 2.43 19.37 -8.44
CA MET A 390 1.00 19.50 -8.11
C MET A 390 0.82 20.01 -6.69
N PRO A 391 -0.31 20.69 -6.40
CA PRO A 391 -0.67 21.08 -5.03
C PRO A 391 -0.88 19.83 -4.16
N GLY A 392 -0.70 19.99 -2.86
CA GLY A 392 -0.98 18.94 -1.90
C GLY A 392 -2.47 18.61 -1.81
N ARG A 393 -2.79 17.41 -1.35
CA ARG A 393 -4.19 16.91 -1.26
C ARG A 393 -5.10 17.82 -0.43
N ILE A 394 -4.56 18.54 0.55
CA ILE A 394 -5.34 19.48 1.36
C ILE A 394 -5.78 20.68 0.52
N MET A 395 -4.84 21.32 -0.17
CA MET A 395 -5.15 22.49 -1.01
C MET A 395 -5.95 22.11 -2.26
N ASP A 396 -5.69 20.96 -2.85
CA ASP A 396 -6.51 20.40 -3.93
C ASP A 396 -7.96 20.15 -3.45
N GLY A 397 -8.12 19.67 -2.21
CA GLY A 397 -9.45 19.53 -1.58
C GLY A 397 -10.18 20.85 -1.39
N ILE A 398 -9.48 21.89 -0.92
CA ILE A 398 -10.03 23.24 -0.80
C ILE A 398 -10.44 23.79 -2.18
N HIS A 399 -9.58 23.64 -3.18
CA HIS A 399 -9.86 24.06 -4.55
C HIS A 399 -11.13 23.40 -5.12
N LYS A 400 -11.23 22.07 -5.00
CA LYS A 400 -12.39 21.29 -5.45
C LYS A 400 -13.68 21.64 -4.70
N SER A 401 -13.59 22.09 -3.44
CA SER A 401 -14.77 22.49 -2.69
C SER A 401 -15.36 23.84 -3.14
N GLY A 402 -14.52 24.74 -3.66
CA GLY A 402 -14.90 26.10 -4.05
C GLY A 402 -15.24 27.03 -2.89
N VAL A 403 -14.99 26.59 -1.63
CA VAL A 403 -15.27 27.38 -0.41
C VAL A 403 -14.07 27.33 0.53
N SER A 404 -13.93 28.34 1.42
CA SER A 404 -12.84 28.41 2.41
C SER A 404 -13.12 27.62 3.69
N ASN A 405 -14.37 27.19 3.92
CA ASN A 405 -14.83 26.56 5.17
C ASN A 405 -15.48 25.19 4.97
N PRO A 406 -14.96 24.30 4.11
CA PRO A 406 -15.57 22.99 3.93
C PRO A 406 -15.46 22.13 5.21
N VAL A 407 -16.25 21.06 5.25
CA VAL A 407 -16.00 19.92 6.14
C VAL A 407 -15.07 18.98 5.39
N MET A 408 -13.85 18.83 5.87
CA MET A 408 -12.83 17.98 5.26
C MET A 408 -12.63 16.72 6.08
N VAL A 409 -12.97 15.58 5.49
CA VAL A 409 -12.77 14.27 6.10
C VAL A 409 -11.44 13.69 5.64
N LEU A 410 -10.52 13.53 6.58
CA LEU A 410 -9.23 12.88 6.41
C LEU A 410 -9.40 11.40 6.74
N ASP A 411 -9.51 10.58 5.71
CA ASP A 411 -9.88 9.17 5.85
C ASP A 411 -8.64 8.29 5.96
N GLU A 412 -8.69 7.30 6.85
CA GLU A 412 -7.63 6.30 7.07
C GLU A 412 -6.31 6.90 7.58
N VAL A 413 -6.37 7.78 8.61
CA VAL A 413 -5.15 8.36 9.22
C VAL A 413 -4.25 7.32 9.93
N ASP A 414 -4.80 6.16 10.27
CA ASP A 414 -4.09 5.01 10.84
C ASP A 414 -3.18 4.29 9.83
N LYS A 415 -3.33 4.58 8.54
CA LYS A 415 -2.53 3.99 7.45
C LYS A 415 -1.39 4.87 6.97
N LEU A 416 -1.11 5.96 7.66
CA LEU A 416 0.04 6.80 7.38
C LEU A 416 1.32 6.05 7.74
N SER A 417 2.24 5.94 6.81
CA SER A 417 3.55 5.33 7.04
C SER A 417 4.65 6.37 6.94
N ALA A 418 5.63 6.29 7.85
CA ALA A 418 6.82 7.11 7.76
C ALA A 418 7.71 6.63 6.60
N SER A 419 8.24 7.58 5.81
CA SER A 419 9.18 7.33 4.72
C SER A 419 10.52 8.01 5.02
N TYR A 420 11.56 7.59 4.29
CA TYR A 420 12.87 8.26 4.32
C TYR A 420 12.82 9.72 3.86
N ASN A 421 11.80 10.11 3.07
CA ASN A 421 11.68 11.43 2.44
C ASN A 421 10.80 12.42 3.22
N GLY A 422 10.46 12.13 4.47
CA GLY A 422 9.66 13.02 5.30
C GLY A 422 8.57 12.26 6.09
N SER A 423 7.92 12.98 6.98
CA SER A 423 6.85 12.43 7.82
C SER A 423 5.50 13.05 7.41
N PRO A 424 4.62 12.31 6.71
CA PRO A 424 3.26 12.78 6.44
C PRO A 424 2.51 13.20 7.71
N ALA A 425 2.78 12.50 8.84
CA ALA A 425 2.22 12.86 10.14
C ALA A 425 2.68 14.24 10.63
N GLY A 426 3.95 14.62 10.33
CA GLY A 426 4.47 15.96 10.64
C GLY A 426 3.74 17.06 9.84
N ALA A 427 3.50 16.84 8.55
CA ALA A 427 2.72 17.75 7.72
C ALA A 427 1.27 17.90 8.22
N LEU A 428 0.65 16.79 8.64
CA LEU A 428 -0.70 16.83 9.23
C LEU A 428 -0.76 17.57 10.56
N LEU A 429 0.30 17.53 11.36
CA LEU A 429 0.35 18.31 12.61
C LEU A 429 0.17 19.80 12.34
N GLU A 430 0.81 20.33 11.30
CA GLU A 430 0.65 21.74 10.93
C GLU A 430 -0.75 22.06 10.39
N VAL A 431 -1.31 21.17 9.57
CA VAL A 431 -2.68 21.31 9.03
C VAL A 431 -3.72 21.29 10.14
N LEU A 432 -3.54 20.42 11.13
CA LEU A 432 -4.50 20.17 12.18
C LEU A 432 -4.33 21.05 13.41
N ASP A 433 -3.17 21.67 13.59
CA ASP A 433 -2.91 22.53 14.74
C ASP A 433 -3.61 23.90 14.58
N PRO A 434 -4.60 24.25 15.43
CA PRO A 434 -5.31 25.52 15.32
C PRO A 434 -4.40 26.75 15.52
N GLU A 435 -3.21 26.60 16.11
CA GLU A 435 -2.24 27.68 16.31
C GLU A 435 -1.40 27.92 15.05
N GLN A 436 -1.26 26.92 14.16
CA GLN A 436 -0.40 26.97 12.99
C GLN A 436 -1.18 26.96 11.67
N ASN A 437 -2.37 26.36 11.62
CA ASN A 437 -3.12 26.16 10.38
C ASN A 437 -3.64 27.45 9.71
N ASN A 438 -3.64 28.58 10.42
CA ASN A 438 -3.97 29.89 9.86
C ASN A 438 -2.92 30.43 8.88
N THR A 439 -1.73 29.84 8.86
CA THR A 439 -0.62 30.20 7.98
C THR A 439 -0.04 28.99 7.25
N PHE A 440 -0.86 28.00 7.00
CA PHE A 440 -0.46 26.78 6.29
C PHE A 440 0.14 27.12 4.92
N THR A 441 1.32 26.58 4.63
CA THR A 441 2.02 26.83 3.37
C THR A 441 2.19 25.54 2.57
N ASP A 442 1.47 25.45 1.47
CA ASP A 442 1.67 24.40 0.46
C ASP A 442 2.90 24.72 -0.39
N HIS A 443 3.73 23.71 -0.70
CA HIS A 443 4.97 23.90 -1.46
C HIS A 443 4.73 24.29 -2.92
N TYR A 444 3.61 23.89 -3.52
CA TYR A 444 3.22 24.30 -4.86
C TYR A 444 2.81 25.77 -4.88
N MET A 445 1.98 26.15 -3.92
CA MET A 445 1.52 27.54 -3.81
C MET A 445 2.62 28.48 -3.34
N ASN A 446 3.43 28.06 -2.39
CA ASN A 446 4.49 28.83 -1.71
C ASN A 446 4.00 30.16 -1.13
N VAL A 447 2.74 30.21 -0.72
CA VAL A 447 2.10 31.34 -0.06
C VAL A 447 1.21 30.81 1.06
N PRO A 448 1.05 31.54 2.20
CA PRO A 448 0.24 31.08 3.31
C PRO A 448 -1.24 31.11 2.95
N TYR A 449 -1.96 30.06 3.37
CA TYR A 449 -3.41 29.95 3.28
C TYR A 449 -4.00 29.69 4.66
N ASP A 450 -5.12 30.33 4.97
CA ASP A 450 -5.80 30.22 6.27
C ASP A 450 -6.80 29.04 6.25
N LEU A 451 -6.43 27.94 6.93
CA LEU A 451 -7.26 26.75 7.11
C LEU A 451 -8.12 26.79 8.40
N SER A 452 -8.10 27.89 9.16
CA SER A 452 -8.73 27.98 10.48
C SER A 452 -10.25 27.80 10.47
N ASP A 453 -10.91 28.04 9.33
CA ASP A 453 -12.35 27.87 9.17
C ASP A 453 -12.77 26.49 8.64
N VAL A 454 -11.78 25.65 8.28
CA VAL A 454 -12.03 24.27 7.83
C VAL A 454 -12.37 23.37 9.02
N LEU A 455 -13.46 22.61 8.94
CA LEU A 455 -13.75 21.58 9.93
C LEU A 455 -13.07 20.29 9.54
N PHE A 456 -11.99 19.93 10.21
CA PHE A 456 -11.31 18.67 10.00
C PHE A 456 -11.95 17.54 10.82
N ILE A 457 -12.22 16.43 10.16
CA ILE A 457 -12.69 15.18 10.76
C ILE A 457 -11.74 14.08 10.31
N CYS A 458 -11.12 13.39 11.23
CA CYS A 458 -10.26 12.27 10.97
C CYS A 458 -11.01 10.94 11.15
N THR A 459 -10.70 9.93 10.34
CA THR A 459 -11.21 8.57 10.54
C THR A 459 -10.06 7.57 10.63
N ALA A 460 -10.21 6.58 11.50
CA ALA A 460 -9.25 5.49 11.68
C ALA A 460 -9.96 4.19 12.05
N ASN A 461 -9.29 3.06 11.87
CA ASN A 461 -9.79 1.78 12.34
C ASN A 461 -9.17 1.38 13.69
N SER A 462 -7.87 1.74 13.92
CA SER A 462 -7.15 1.53 15.18
C SER A 462 -6.42 2.80 15.60
N LEU A 463 -6.10 2.93 16.90
CA LEU A 463 -5.23 3.98 17.45
C LEU A 463 -3.76 3.62 17.40
N ASP A 464 -3.42 2.34 17.31
CA ASP A 464 -2.09 1.81 17.56
C ASP A 464 -1.01 2.35 16.64
N THR A 465 -1.39 2.72 15.41
CA THR A 465 -0.46 3.21 14.38
C THR A 465 -0.42 4.73 14.27
N ILE A 466 -1.31 5.44 14.99
CA ILE A 466 -1.36 6.90 14.95
C ILE A 466 -0.33 7.47 15.92
N PRO A 467 0.59 8.36 15.47
CA PRO A 467 1.57 8.98 16.34
C PRO A 467 0.92 9.76 17.49
N GLN A 468 1.46 9.62 18.70
CA GLN A 468 0.95 10.26 19.91
C GLN A 468 0.76 11.79 19.77
N PRO A 469 1.68 12.57 19.12
CA PRO A 469 1.47 14.00 18.95
C PRO A 469 0.23 14.39 18.13
N LEU A 470 -0.23 13.52 17.23
CA LEU A 470 -1.50 13.69 16.51
C LEU A 470 -2.69 13.38 17.41
N LEU A 471 -2.61 12.29 18.18
CA LEU A 471 -3.68 11.89 19.10
C LEU A 471 -3.93 12.95 20.17
N ASP A 472 -2.89 13.59 20.69
CA ASP A 472 -3.00 14.65 21.71
C ASP A 472 -3.81 15.89 21.24
N ARG A 473 -3.93 16.08 19.92
CA ARG A 473 -4.72 17.16 19.31
C ARG A 473 -6.12 16.76 18.90
N MET A 474 -6.42 15.45 18.96
CA MET A 474 -7.67 14.90 18.47
C MET A 474 -8.57 14.47 19.63
N GLU A 475 -9.85 14.70 19.47
CA GLU A 475 -10.85 14.13 20.35
C GLU A 475 -11.33 12.80 19.77
N VAL A 476 -11.04 11.72 20.47
CA VAL A 476 -11.38 10.36 20.04
C VAL A 476 -12.86 10.08 20.31
N ILE A 477 -13.61 9.77 19.26
CA ILE A 477 -15.01 9.34 19.33
C ILE A 477 -15.11 7.92 18.79
N GLN A 478 -15.45 7.00 19.68
CA GLN A 478 -15.53 5.58 19.34
C GLN A 478 -16.85 5.23 18.67
N PHE A 479 -16.77 4.62 17.49
CA PHE A 479 -17.89 4.00 16.79
C PHE A 479 -17.93 2.52 17.16
N GLN A 480 -18.96 2.16 17.91
CA GLN A 480 -19.23 0.78 18.26
C GLN A 480 -19.78 0.00 17.06
N GLY A 481 -19.67 -1.32 17.10
CA GLY A 481 -20.35 -2.19 16.17
C GLY A 481 -21.87 -2.12 16.33
N TYR A 482 -22.59 -2.40 15.26
CA TYR A 482 -24.05 -2.46 15.28
C TYR A 482 -24.55 -3.81 15.79
N THR A 483 -25.60 -3.78 16.60
CA THR A 483 -26.34 -4.98 16.97
C THR A 483 -27.10 -5.57 15.75
N PRO A 484 -27.48 -6.85 15.77
CA PRO A 484 -28.28 -7.44 14.70
C PRO A 484 -29.55 -6.65 14.37
N LEU A 485 -30.25 -6.14 15.40
CA LEU A 485 -31.44 -5.32 15.21
C LEU A 485 -31.14 -3.96 14.60
N GLU A 486 -30.06 -3.30 15.01
CA GLU A 486 -29.62 -2.07 14.38
C GLU A 486 -29.23 -2.30 12.90
N LYS A 487 -28.53 -3.41 12.60
CA LYS A 487 -28.21 -3.80 11.21
C LYS A 487 -29.47 -4.04 10.38
N GLN A 488 -30.48 -4.67 10.97
CA GLN A 488 -31.77 -4.90 10.31
C GLN A 488 -32.47 -3.57 9.95
N ARG A 489 -32.48 -2.63 10.91
CA ARG A 489 -33.03 -1.29 10.72
C ARG A 489 -32.26 -0.51 9.64
N ILE A 490 -30.92 -0.49 9.73
CA ILE A 490 -30.05 0.16 8.74
C ILE A 490 -30.24 -0.46 7.35
N ALA A 491 -30.38 -1.78 7.27
CA ALA A 491 -30.65 -2.45 6.02
C ALA A 491 -31.96 -2.01 5.40
N ARG A 492 -33.03 -1.97 6.19
CA ARG A 492 -34.37 -1.61 5.73
C ARG A 492 -34.49 -0.13 5.34
N GLU A 493 -33.99 0.76 6.19
CA GLU A 493 -34.14 2.21 6.00
C GLU A 493 -33.16 2.80 4.98
N HIS A 494 -31.97 2.21 4.84
CA HIS A 494 -30.91 2.83 4.06
C HIS A 494 -30.28 1.93 2.99
N LEU A 495 -29.97 0.63 3.28
CA LEU A 495 -29.19 -0.16 2.34
C LEU A 495 -30.03 -0.71 1.20
N ILE A 496 -31.19 -1.28 1.51
CA ILE A 496 -32.08 -1.87 0.49
C ILE A 496 -32.58 -0.81 -0.49
N PRO A 497 -33.12 0.35 -0.05
CA PRO A 497 -33.57 1.39 -1.00
C PRO A 497 -32.44 1.87 -1.91
N LYS A 498 -31.26 2.12 -1.35
CA LYS A 498 -30.09 2.55 -2.14
C LYS A 498 -29.60 1.48 -3.12
N SER A 499 -29.64 0.19 -2.74
CA SER A 499 -29.28 -0.90 -3.64
C SER A 499 -30.30 -1.07 -4.78
N MET A 500 -31.58 -0.97 -4.45
CA MET A 500 -32.67 -1.03 -5.45
C MET A 500 -32.56 0.11 -6.46
N GLU A 501 -32.36 1.34 -5.99
CA GLU A 501 -32.14 2.51 -6.84
C GLU A 501 -30.91 2.32 -7.75
N ALA A 502 -29.78 1.88 -7.19
CA ALA A 502 -28.53 1.62 -7.93
C ALA A 502 -28.69 0.53 -9.00
N MET A 503 -29.58 -0.44 -8.80
CA MET A 503 -29.87 -1.53 -9.74
C MET A 503 -31.07 -1.23 -10.67
N GLY A 504 -31.71 -0.06 -10.52
CA GLY A 504 -32.86 0.33 -11.33
C GLY A 504 -34.14 -0.45 -10.95
N ILE A 505 -34.24 -1.00 -9.76
CA ILE A 505 -35.42 -1.70 -9.25
C ILE A 505 -36.32 -0.69 -8.53
N ALA A 506 -37.56 -0.52 -8.99
CA ALA A 506 -38.51 0.37 -8.34
C ALA A 506 -38.89 -0.16 -6.93
N GLU A 507 -39.13 0.74 -5.96
CA GLU A 507 -39.40 0.39 -4.57
C GLU A 507 -40.56 -0.60 -4.37
N ASN A 508 -41.57 -0.53 -5.23
CA ASN A 508 -42.75 -1.40 -5.19
C ASN A 508 -42.53 -2.80 -5.80
N ARG A 509 -41.34 -3.09 -6.32
CA ARG A 509 -41.03 -4.34 -7.03
C ARG A 509 -40.37 -5.40 -6.18
N MET A 510 -39.79 -5.01 -5.07
CA MET A 510 -39.09 -5.94 -4.18
C MET A 510 -39.41 -5.59 -2.71
N THR A 511 -39.79 -6.59 -1.96
CA THR A 511 -39.92 -6.51 -0.50
C THR A 511 -39.04 -7.57 0.13
N VAL A 512 -38.41 -7.24 1.24
CA VAL A 512 -37.55 -8.16 2.00
C VAL A 512 -38.17 -8.40 3.37
N THR A 513 -38.43 -9.67 3.69
CA THR A 513 -39.03 -10.02 4.98
C THR A 513 -38.02 -9.84 6.13
N ASP A 514 -38.50 -9.73 7.35
CA ASP A 514 -37.63 -9.58 8.53
C ASP A 514 -36.79 -10.83 8.76
N GLU A 515 -37.32 -12.00 8.49
CA GLU A 515 -36.64 -13.30 8.59
C GLU A 515 -35.52 -13.43 7.50
N ALA A 516 -35.77 -12.91 6.31
CA ALA A 516 -34.75 -12.87 5.26
C ALA A 516 -33.60 -11.93 5.64
N LEU A 517 -33.90 -10.77 6.25
CA LEU A 517 -32.86 -9.87 6.76
C LEU A 517 -32.08 -10.49 7.91
N GLU A 518 -32.75 -11.16 8.82
CA GLU A 518 -32.10 -11.90 9.91
C GLU A 518 -31.17 -12.97 9.36
N THR A 519 -31.61 -13.75 8.38
CA THR A 519 -30.78 -14.74 7.67
C THR A 519 -29.59 -14.11 6.99
N LEU A 520 -29.75 -12.96 6.32
CA LEU A 520 -28.64 -12.22 5.71
C LEU A 520 -27.60 -11.77 6.73
N ILE A 521 -28.06 -11.26 7.87
CA ILE A 521 -27.20 -10.73 8.93
C ILE A 521 -26.50 -11.86 9.67
N SER A 522 -27.22 -12.92 10.05
CA SER A 522 -26.67 -14.03 10.82
C SER A 522 -25.81 -14.94 9.97
N ASP A 523 -26.32 -15.41 8.82
CA ASP A 523 -25.72 -16.51 8.09
C ASP A 523 -24.73 -16.07 7.01
N TYR A 524 -24.75 -14.79 6.60
CA TYR A 524 -23.93 -14.32 5.48
C TYR A 524 -23.03 -13.14 5.82
N THR A 525 -23.06 -12.62 7.06
CA THR A 525 -22.16 -11.54 7.49
C THR A 525 -21.57 -11.79 8.87
N MET A 526 -20.24 -11.60 8.99
CA MET A 526 -19.52 -11.63 10.26
C MET A 526 -18.67 -10.37 10.35
N GLU A 527 -19.29 -9.28 10.78
CA GLU A 527 -18.68 -7.96 10.84
C GLU A 527 -19.33 -7.09 11.92
N ALA A 528 -18.56 -6.16 12.47
CA ALA A 528 -19.09 -5.16 13.41
C ALA A 528 -19.94 -4.08 12.70
N GLY A 529 -19.60 -3.74 11.46
CA GLY A 529 -20.32 -2.76 10.64
C GLY A 529 -21.38 -3.36 9.74
N VAL A 530 -21.66 -2.66 8.62
CA VAL A 530 -22.66 -3.06 7.61
C VAL A 530 -22.08 -3.09 6.17
N ARG A 531 -20.74 -3.13 6.03
CA ARG A 531 -20.11 -3.11 4.69
C ARG A 531 -20.28 -4.44 3.95
N GLY A 532 -20.14 -5.55 4.64
CA GLY A 532 -20.41 -6.88 4.13
C GLY A 532 -21.91 -7.07 3.85
N LEU A 533 -22.75 -6.65 4.78
CA LEU A 533 -24.21 -6.70 4.63
C LEU A 533 -24.66 -5.95 3.37
N ARG A 534 -24.14 -4.74 3.13
CA ARG A 534 -24.38 -4.00 1.90
C ARG A 534 -24.00 -4.82 0.67
N LYS A 535 -22.81 -5.43 0.65
CA LYS A 535 -22.37 -6.25 -0.48
C LYS A 535 -23.28 -7.45 -0.73
N ARG A 536 -23.84 -8.06 0.34
CA ARG A 536 -24.79 -9.16 0.20
C ARG A 536 -26.14 -8.68 -0.33
N ILE A 537 -26.63 -7.54 0.16
CA ILE A 537 -27.83 -6.90 -0.37
C ILE A 537 -27.65 -6.52 -1.84
N ASP A 538 -26.50 -5.91 -2.21
CA ASP A 538 -26.18 -5.57 -3.60
C ASP A 538 -26.13 -6.82 -4.50
N ALA A 539 -25.58 -7.95 -4.00
CA ALA A 539 -25.55 -9.22 -4.74
C ALA A 539 -26.96 -9.78 -4.93
N LEU A 540 -27.80 -9.76 -3.88
CA LEU A 540 -29.17 -10.20 -3.92
C LEU A 540 -30.01 -9.35 -4.90
N CYS A 541 -29.95 -8.03 -4.79
CA CYS A 541 -30.63 -7.13 -5.71
C CYS A 541 -30.20 -7.35 -7.17
N ARG A 542 -28.91 -7.62 -7.40
CA ARG A 542 -28.38 -7.90 -8.75
C ARG A 542 -28.92 -9.20 -9.32
N SER A 543 -29.00 -10.27 -8.51
CA SER A 543 -29.61 -11.54 -8.95
C SER A 543 -31.09 -11.36 -9.27
N LEU A 544 -31.80 -10.69 -8.39
CA LEU A 544 -33.23 -10.44 -8.57
C LEU A 544 -33.55 -9.43 -9.70
N ALA A 545 -32.63 -8.55 -10.04
CA ALA A 545 -32.80 -7.64 -11.18
C ALA A 545 -33.01 -8.39 -12.51
N VAL A 546 -32.41 -9.58 -12.66
CA VAL A 546 -32.64 -10.44 -13.83
C VAL A 546 -34.11 -10.89 -13.91
N LYS A 547 -34.70 -11.26 -12.77
CA LYS A 547 -36.11 -11.68 -12.69
C LYS A 547 -37.05 -10.52 -12.99
N VAL A 548 -36.77 -9.35 -12.39
CA VAL A 548 -37.56 -8.11 -12.63
C VAL A 548 -37.46 -7.64 -14.09
N ALA A 549 -36.30 -7.78 -14.72
CA ALA A 549 -36.12 -7.42 -16.13
C ALA A 549 -36.81 -8.40 -17.06
N SER A 550 -36.95 -9.67 -16.70
CA SER A 550 -37.63 -10.69 -17.50
C SER A 550 -39.16 -10.58 -17.42
N ASP A 551 -39.71 -10.10 -16.30
CA ASP A 551 -41.13 -9.86 -16.08
C ASP A 551 -41.34 -8.46 -15.50
N PRO A 552 -41.74 -7.48 -16.31
CA PRO A 552 -41.95 -6.11 -15.89
C PRO A 552 -43.03 -5.91 -14.80
N ASP A 553 -43.94 -6.90 -14.61
CA ASP A 553 -45.02 -6.82 -13.61
C ASP A 553 -44.73 -7.63 -12.34
N ALA A 554 -43.61 -8.38 -12.29
CA ALA A 554 -43.24 -9.17 -11.14
C ALA A 554 -43.02 -8.32 -9.90
N VAL A 555 -43.63 -8.72 -8.79
CA VAL A 555 -43.33 -8.24 -7.45
C VAL A 555 -42.68 -9.40 -6.69
N ILE A 556 -41.46 -9.20 -6.22
CA ILE A 556 -40.66 -10.26 -5.59
C ILE A 556 -40.66 -10.03 -4.09
N GLU A 557 -41.13 -11.04 -3.35
CA GLU A 557 -40.94 -11.14 -1.91
C GLU A 557 -39.71 -12.00 -1.64
N VAL A 558 -38.74 -11.40 -0.94
CA VAL A 558 -37.50 -12.09 -0.55
C VAL A 558 -37.69 -12.75 0.80
N THR A 559 -37.66 -14.09 0.78
CA THR A 559 -37.74 -14.95 1.96
C THR A 559 -36.36 -15.54 2.31
N PRO A 560 -36.17 -16.19 3.46
CA PRO A 560 -34.92 -16.89 3.79
C PRO A 560 -34.51 -17.92 2.74
N GLU A 561 -35.47 -18.61 2.13
CA GLU A 561 -35.21 -19.56 1.04
C GLU A 561 -34.68 -18.84 -0.20
N SER A 562 -35.30 -17.73 -0.59
CA SER A 562 -34.81 -16.90 -1.70
C SER A 562 -33.39 -16.41 -1.47
N VAL A 563 -33.03 -16.02 -0.24
CA VAL A 563 -31.66 -15.62 0.12
C VAL A 563 -30.66 -16.73 -0.11
N ARG A 564 -31.02 -17.97 0.29
CA ARG A 564 -30.15 -19.14 0.13
C ARG A 564 -29.96 -19.55 -1.34
N GLU A 565 -31.00 -19.38 -2.15
CA GLU A 565 -30.99 -19.71 -3.57
C GLU A 565 -30.21 -18.67 -4.38
N GLU A 566 -30.41 -17.37 -4.09
CA GLU A 566 -29.83 -16.28 -4.89
C GLU A 566 -28.39 -15.92 -4.51
N LEU A 567 -27.98 -16.18 -3.27
CA LEU A 567 -26.62 -15.98 -2.83
C LEU A 567 -25.79 -17.26 -3.06
N ASP A 568 -24.98 -17.28 -4.10
CA ASP A 568 -24.04 -18.37 -4.40
C ASP A 568 -22.86 -18.39 -3.39
N THR A 569 -23.20 -18.51 -2.11
CA THR A 569 -22.23 -18.48 -1.01
C THR A 569 -22.72 -19.40 0.11
N ARG A 570 -21.80 -20.19 0.67
CA ARG A 570 -22.16 -21.02 1.83
C ARG A 570 -22.45 -20.13 3.05
N PRO A 571 -23.49 -20.46 3.85
CA PRO A 571 -23.72 -19.79 5.14
C PRO A 571 -22.48 -19.91 6.03
N ILE A 572 -22.24 -18.86 6.78
CA ILE A 572 -21.18 -18.83 7.80
C ILE A 572 -21.61 -19.78 8.92
N ARG A 573 -20.74 -20.67 9.31
CA ARG A 573 -20.96 -21.46 10.52
C ARG A 573 -20.59 -20.58 11.70
N HIS A 574 -21.57 -20.30 12.55
CA HIS A 574 -21.33 -19.68 13.85
C HIS A 574 -20.94 -20.77 14.84
N ASP A 575 -20.01 -20.46 15.71
CA ASP A 575 -19.77 -21.29 16.87
C ASP A 575 -21.03 -21.27 17.71
N SER A 576 -21.66 -22.42 17.82
CA SER A 576 -22.83 -22.63 18.65
C SER A 576 -22.37 -23.20 19.99
N ILE A 577 -23.13 -22.93 21.03
CA ILE A 577 -22.92 -23.52 22.34
C ILE A 577 -22.77 -25.06 22.21
N LEU A 578 -21.83 -25.62 22.96
CA LEU A 578 -21.67 -27.07 23.02
C LEU A 578 -22.96 -27.71 23.50
N PRO A 579 -23.42 -28.79 22.86
CA PRO A 579 -24.71 -29.40 23.21
C PRO A 579 -24.73 -30.03 24.61
N GLU A 580 -23.56 -30.41 25.12
CA GLU A 580 -23.43 -31.04 26.44
C GLU A 580 -22.23 -30.44 27.18
N PRO A 581 -22.33 -30.25 28.50
CA PRO A 581 -21.23 -29.79 29.33
C PRO A 581 -20.13 -30.86 29.41
N GLN A 582 -18.88 -30.42 29.33
CA GLN A 582 -17.70 -31.29 29.40
C GLN A 582 -16.74 -30.81 30.49
N GLU A 583 -16.06 -31.76 31.14
CA GLU A 583 -15.03 -31.42 32.11
C GLU A 583 -13.84 -30.71 31.44
N GLY A 584 -13.36 -29.65 32.07
CA GLY A 584 -12.22 -28.91 31.57
C GLY A 584 -12.49 -28.07 30.31
N VAL A 585 -13.76 -27.93 29.89
CA VAL A 585 -14.18 -27.11 28.76
C VAL A 585 -15.05 -25.95 29.24
N VAL A 586 -14.63 -24.71 28.93
CA VAL A 586 -15.32 -23.49 29.38
C VAL A 586 -15.38 -22.46 28.25
N THR A 587 -16.52 -21.79 28.16
CA THR A 587 -16.73 -20.72 27.17
C THR A 587 -16.19 -19.37 27.66
N GLY A 588 -15.28 -18.80 26.90
CA GLY A 588 -14.78 -17.44 27.07
C GLY A 588 -15.32 -16.48 26.02
N LEU A 589 -15.00 -15.20 26.18
CA LEU A 589 -15.38 -14.15 25.24
C LEU A 589 -14.13 -13.45 24.71
N ALA A 590 -14.02 -13.39 23.39
CA ALA A 590 -12.96 -12.70 22.68
C ALA A 590 -13.45 -11.40 22.04
N TRP A 591 -12.56 -10.44 21.90
CA TRP A 591 -12.75 -9.28 21.05
C TRP A 591 -11.95 -9.45 19.76
N THR A 592 -12.55 -9.12 18.64
CA THR A 592 -11.90 -9.13 17.33
C THR A 592 -12.16 -7.81 16.59
N PRO A 593 -11.34 -7.42 15.60
CA PRO A 593 -11.60 -6.22 14.79
C PRO A 593 -12.94 -6.23 14.04
N VAL A 594 -13.55 -7.40 13.90
CA VAL A 594 -14.85 -7.58 13.23
C VAL A 594 -16.02 -7.69 14.21
N GLY A 595 -15.76 -7.60 15.51
CA GLY A 595 -16.73 -7.70 16.60
C GLY A 595 -16.28 -8.64 17.70
N GLY A 596 -17.18 -9.01 18.61
CA GLY A 596 -16.92 -10.04 19.60
C GLY A 596 -17.13 -11.44 19.03
N ASP A 597 -16.52 -12.45 19.68
CA ASP A 597 -16.72 -13.85 19.40
C ASP A 597 -16.69 -14.69 20.67
N ILE A 598 -17.25 -15.90 20.64
CA ILE A 598 -17.06 -16.88 21.71
C ILE A 598 -15.80 -17.68 21.43
N LEU A 599 -15.14 -18.14 22.46
CA LEU A 599 -14.00 -19.06 22.34
C LEU A 599 -14.13 -20.15 23.40
N TYR A 600 -13.73 -21.35 23.04
CA TYR A 600 -13.64 -22.46 23.97
C TYR A 600 -12.21 -22.57 24.50
N ILE A 601 -12.10 -22.83 25.80
CA ILE A 601 -10.85 -23.25 26.41
C ILE A 601 -11.04 -24.71 26.80
N GLU A 602 -10.30 -25.57 26.15
CA GLU A 602 -10.29 -27.02 26.40
C GLU A 602 -9.05 -27.38 27.18
N THR A 603 -9.20 -28.16 28.21
CA THR A 603 -8.08 -28.63 29.02
C THR A 603 -8.16 -30.13 29.21
N MET A 604 -7.02 -30.80 29.19
CA MET A 604 -6.93 -32.27 29.29
C MET A 604 -5.67 -32.68 30.06
N LEU A 605 -5.80 -33.72 30.88
CA LEU A 605 -4.67 -34.38 31.52
C LEU A 605 -4.22 -35.59 30.70
N MET A 606 -2.93 -35.76 30.56
CA MET A 606 -2.31 -36.91 29.92
C MET A 606 -1.21 -37.46 30.83
N PRO A 607 -0.99 -38.78 30.88
CA PRO A 607 0.15 -39.32 31.58
C PRO A 607 1.47 -38.67 31.13
N GLY A 608 2.25 -38.12 32.05
CA GLY A 608 3.42 -37.33 31.71
C GLY A 608 4.32 -37.02 32.87
N LYS A 609 5.02 -35.89 32.84
CA LYS A 609 5.98 -35.46 33.85
C LYS A 609 5.65 -34.05 34.43
N GLY A 610 4.42 -33.62 34.28
CA GLY A 610 3.98 -32.29 34.75
C GLY A 610 4.28 -31.16 33.77
N GLU A 611 4.42 -31.43 32.47
CA GLU A 611 4.65 -30.41 31.48
C GLU A 611 3.35 -29.66 31.13
N LEU A 612 3.46 -28.35 30.88
CA LEU A 612 2.36 -27.53 30.40
C LEU A 612 2.48 -27.37 28.88
N ILE A 613 1.54 -27.98 28.15
CA ILE A 613 1.43 -27.91 26.70
C ILE A 613 0.31 -26.91 26.37
N ILE A 614 0.65 -25.92 25.53
CA ILE A 614 -0.32 -24.90 25.09
C ILE A 614 -0.39 -24.88 23.58
N THR A 615 -1.61 -25.02 23.02
CA THR A 615 -1.85 -25.01 21.57
C THR A 615 -3.01 -24.08 21.20
N GLY A 616 -3.13 -23.68 19.92
CA GLY A 616 -4.19 -22.79 19.41
C GLY A 616 -3.68 -21.43 18.95
N GLN A 617 -2.40 -21.30 18.61
CA GLN A 617 -1.73 -20.04 18.19
C GLN A 617 -1.89 -18.88 19.19
N LEU A 618 -1.65 -19.17 20.46
CA LEU A 618 -1.72 -18.17 21.51
C LEU A 618 -0.47 -17.29 21.49
N GLY A 619 -0.68 -15.97 21.61
CA GLY A 619 0.38 -14.99 21.82
C GLY A 619 1.00 -15.07 23.21
N ASP A 620 2.03 -14.28 23.45
CA ASP A 620 2.82 -14.38 24.69
C ASP A 620 2.04 -13.92 25.91
N VAL A 621 1.16 -12.91 25.79
CA VAL A 621 0.32 -12.42 26.89
C VAL A 621 -0.67 -13.51 27.33
N MET A 622 -1.29 -14.19 26.38
CA MET A 622 -2.23 -15.27 26.69
C MET A 622 -1.55 -16.51 27.27
N LYS A 623 -0.33 -16.84 26.84
CA LYS A 623 0.51 -17.89 27.43
C LYS A 623 0.90 -17.57 28.89
N GLU A 624 1.23 -16.29 29.15
CA GLU A 624 1.49 -15.82 30.51
C GLU A 624 0.23 -15.94 31.39
N SER A 625 -0.91 -15.51 30.88
CA SER A 625 -2.21 -15.66 31.55
C SER A 625 -2.52 -17.13 31.91
N ALA A 626 -2.22 -18.07 31.01
CA ALA A 626 -2.38 -19.50 31.27
C ALA A 626 -1.48 -20.00 32.42
N ARG A 627 -0.24 -19.52 32.49
CA ARG A 627 0.68 -19.84 33.59
C ARG A 627 0.25 -19.26 34.92
N ILE A 628 -0.28 -18.03 34.91
CA ILE A 628 -0.86 -17.38 36.09
C ILE A 628 -2.05 -18.18 36.58
N ALA A 629 -2.98 -18.53 35.67
CA ALA A 629 -4.17 -19.35 35.97
C ALA A 629 -3.80 -20.70 36.58
N LEU A 630 -2.80 -21.40 36.02
CA LEU A 630 -2.32 -22.67 36.54
C LEU A 630 -1.72 -22.52 37.96
N SER A 631 -0.93 -21.48 38.19
CA SER A 631 -0.35 -21.21 39.49
C SER A 631 -1.40 -20.93 40.55
N LEU A 632 -2.43 -20.15 40.18
CA LEU A 632 -3.54 -19.83 41.04
C LEU A 632 -4.38 -21.08 41.37
N VAL A 633 -4.70 -21.90 40.36
CA VAL A 633 -5.47 -23.14 40.56
C VAL A 633 -4.72 -24.15 41.46
N LYS A 634 -3.40 -24.29 41.29
CA LYS A 634 -2.57 -25.08 42.20
C LYS A 634 -2.64 -24.60 43.65
N SER A 635 -2.76 -23.28 43.83
CA SER A 635 -2.93 -22.68 45.18
C SER A 635 -4.32 -22.88 45.76
N LEU A 636 -5.37 -22.85 44.92
CA LEU A 636 -6.77 -23.02 45.35
C LEU A 636 -7.16 -24.45 45.61
N PHE A 637 -6.58 -25.39 44.86
CA PHE A 637 -6.90 -26.83 44.90
C PHE A 637 -5.61 -27.66 45.07
N PRO A 638 -4.91 -27.52 46.23
CA PRO A 638 -3.60 -28.15 46.40
C PRO A 638 -3.63 -29.70 46.36
N HIS A 639 -4.73 -30.32 46.84
CA HIS A 639 -4.87 -31.76 46.80
C HIS A 639 -5.21 -32.30 45.40
N GLU A 640 -6.14 -31.65 44.73
CA GLU A 640 -6.54 -32.02 43.36
C GLU A 640 -5.39 -31.77 42.37
N ALA A 641 -4.57 -30.78 42.63
CA ALA A 641 -3.41 -30.44 41.80
C ALA A 641 -2.23 -31.43 41.92
N GLU A 642 -2.22 -32.35 42.91
CA GLU A 642 -1.19 -33.39 43.02
C GLU A 642 -1.12 -34.26 41.75
N VAL A 643 -2.22 -34.44 41.02
CA VAL A 643 -2.27 -35.19 39.76
C VAL A 643 -1.33 -34.57 38.70
N LEU A 644 -1.08 -33.28 38.76
CA LEU A 644 -0.22 -32.57 37.82
C LEU A 644 1.29 -32.94 37.97
N ASN A 645 1.66 -33.71 39.01
CA ASN A 645 3.05 -34.17 39.18
C ASN A 645 3.36 -35.34 38.23
N ASP A 646 2.36 -36.16 37.93
CA ASP A 646 2.46 -37.38 37.11
C ASP A 646 1.69 -37.30 35.79
N HIS A 647 1.10 -36.11 35.49
CA HIS A 647 0.36 -35.87 34.24
C HIS A 647 0.76 -34.54 33.63
N ASP A 648 0.92 -34.56 32.32
CA ASP A 648 1.05 -33.35 31.52
C ASP A 648 -0.32 -32.69 31.35
N LEU A 649 -0.34 -31.37 31.44
CA LEU A 649 -1.53 -30.56 31.24
C LEU A 649 -1.52 -29.96 29.84
N HIS A 650 -2.50 -30.30 29.02
CA HIS A 650 -2.70 -29.69 27.72
C HIS A 650 -3.85 -28.68 27.76
N ILE A 651 -3.54 -27.41 27.40
CA ILE A 651 -4.51 -26.34 27.17
C ILE A 651 -4.59 -26.12 25.67
N HIS A 652 -5.81 -26.27 25.12
CA HIS A 652 -6.08 -26.01 23.72
C HIS A 652 -7.15 -24.95 23.56
N VAL A 653 -6.92 -24.01 22.65
CA VAL A 653 -7.96 -23.06 22.23
C VAL A 653 -8.20 -23.28 20.75
N PRO A 654 -9.36 -23.86 20.37
CA PRO A 654 -9.70 -24.17 18.98
C PRO A 654 -9.57 -22.99 18.03
N GLU A 655 -9.72 -23.21 16.73
CA GLU A 655 -9.51 -22.26 15.65
C GLU A 655 -8.06 -21.78 15.49
N GLY A 656 -7.16 -22.75 15.30
CA GLY A 656 -5.72 -22.49 15.12
C GLY A 656 -5.32 -21.63 13.90
N ALA A 657 -6.27 -21.25 13.03
CA ALA A 657 -6.02 -20.36 11.91
C ALA A 657 -6.00 -18.87 12.32
N VAL A 658 -6.54 -18.54 13.50
CA VAL A 658 -6.64 -17.16 14.00
C VAL A 658 -5.71 -16.99 15.21
N PRO A 659 -4.67 -16.12 15.13
CA PRO A 659 -3.84 -15.81 16.29
C PRO A 659 -4.68 -15.16 17.40
N LYS A 660 -4.47 -15.61 18.64
CA LYS A 660 -5.20 -15.12 19.81
C LYS A 660 -4.21 -14.61 20.85
N ASP A 661 -4.40 -13.38 21.31
CA ASP A 661 -3.58 -12.83 22.38
C ASP A 661 -4.41 -11.89 23.28
N GLY A 662 -4.04 -11.83 24.55
CA GLY A 662 -4.68 -10.95 25.52
C GLY A 662 -4.86 -11.59 26.90
N PRO A 663 -4.92 -10.77 27.96
CA PRO A 663 -5.05 -11.25 29.33
C PRO A 663 -6.50 -11.62 29.72
N SER A 664 -7.50 -11.20 28.95
CA SER A 664 -8.93 -11.26 29.28
C SER A 664 -9.53 -12.69 29.37
N ALA A 665 -8.75 -13.71 28.98
CA ALA A 665 -9.11 -15.12 29.12
C ALA A 665 -8.73 -15.72 30.50
N GLY A 666 -8.11 -14.94 31.39
CA GLY A 666 -7.58 -15.42 32.68
C GLY A 666 -8.63 -16.12 33.54
N VAL A 667 -9.82 -15.53 33.68
CA VAL A 667 -10.92 -16.16 34.45
C VAL A 667 -11.40 -17.46 33.78
N THR A 668 -11.47 -17.49 32.45
CA THR A 668 -11.89 -18.68 31.70
C THR A 668 -10.86 -19.81 31.82
N LEU A 669 -9.57 -19.51 31.69
CA LEU A 669 -8.48 -20.45 31.90
C LEU A 669 -8.50 -21.02 33.32
N THR A 670 -8.67 -20.14 34.31
CA THR A 670 -8.73 -20.56 35.73
C THR A 670 -9.94 -21.50 35.96
N THR A 671 -11.09 -21.16 35.38
CA THR A 671 -12.32 -21.96 35.54
C THR A 671 -12.19 -23.31 34.80
N ALA A 672 -11.63 -23.33 33.59
CA ALA A 672 -11.42 -24.59 32.85
C ALA A 672 -10.47 -25.53 33.59
N LEU A 673 -9.35 -24.99 34.10
CA LEU A 673 -8.41 -25.78 34.90
C LEU A 673 -9.05 -26.26 36.22
N SER A 674 -9.83 -25.44 36.88
CA SER A 674 -10.54 -25.80 38.10
C SER A 674 -11.58 -26.88 37.82
N SER A 675 -12.36 -26.75 36.73
CA SER A 675 -13.32 -27.75 36.25
C SER A 675 -12.63 -29.11 36.04
N LEU A 676 -11.52 -29.14 35.31
CA LEU A 676 -10.73 -30.33 35.03
C LEU A 676 -10.25 -31.03 36.31
N LEU A 677 -9.63 -30.27 37.23
CA LEU A 677 -9.07 -30.84 38.45
C LEU A 677 -10.14 -31.34 39.45
N THR A 678 -11.29 -30.67 39.51
CA THR A 678 -12.37 -31.05 40.40
C THR A 678 -13.34 -32.06 39.82
N GLY A 679 -13.24 -32.38 38.48
CA GLY A 679 -14.18 -33.23 37.78
C GLY A 679 -15.60 -32.65 37.68
N ARG A 680 -15.75 -31.31 37.78
CA ARG A 680 -17.02 -30.60 37.75
C ARG A 680 -17.22 -29.85 36.47
N VAL A 681 -18.31 -30.12 35.77
CA VAL A 681 -18.62 -29.47 34.50
C VAL A 681 -19.20 -28.08 34.73
N VAL A 682 -18.96 -27.18 33.78
CA VAL A 682 -19.56 -25.84 33.72
C VAL A 682 -20.65 -25.84 32.67
N ASP A 683 -21.77 -25.20 32.94
CA ASP A 683 -22.89 -25.09 31.98
C ASP A 683 -22.39 -24.33 30.71
N PRO A 684 -22.56 -24.92 29.51
CA PRO A 684 -22.15 -24.29 28.26
C PRO A 684 -22.83 -22.94 27.97
N HIS A 685 -23.99 -22.67 28.57
CA HIS A 685 -24.71 -21.40 28.44
C HIS A 685 -24.14 -20.28 29.32
N ILE A 686 -23.05 -20.56 30.03
CA ILE A 686 -22.30 -19.59 30.83
C ILE A 686 -21.02 -19.22 30.11
N ALA A 687 -20.80 -17.93 29.93
CA ALA A 687 -19.52 -17.41 29.46
C ALA A 687 -18.87 -16.47 30.49
N MET A 688 -17.61 -16.21 30.31
CA MET A 688 -16.90 -15.35 31.24
C MET A 688 -15.77 -14.61 30.54
N THR A 689 -15.43 -13.44 31.07
CA THR A 689 -14.25 -12.67 30.62
C THR A 689 -13.69 -11.89 31.79
N GLY A 690 -12.37 -11.80 31.85
CA GLY A 690 -11.66 -11.09 32.93
C GLY A 690 -10.19 -11.50 32.95
N GLU A 691 -9.33 -10.56 33.26
CA GLU A 691 -7.95 -10.87 33.61
C GLU A 691 -7.88 -11.31 35.07
N VAL A 692 -7.00 -12.25 35.39
CA VAL A 692 -6.83 -12.78 36.74
C VAL A 692 -5.43 -12.48 37.23
N ALA A 693 -5.36 -11.83 38.39
CA ALA A 693 -4.11 -11.67 39.10
C ALA A 693 -3.72 -12.95 39.87
N LEU A 694 -2.44 -13.11 40.18
CA LEU A 694 -1.88 -14.29 40.84
C LEU A 694 -2.55 -14.66 42.18
N ARG A 695 -3.26 -13.73 42.82
CA ARG A 695 -4.01 -13.94 44.08
C ARG A 695 -5.53 -14.04 43.87
N GLY A 696 -5.97 -14.14 42.59
CA GLY A 696 -7.36 -14.35 42.25
C GLY A 696 -8.21 -13.10 42.10
N ALA A 697 -7.67 -11.90 42.24
CA ALA A 697 -8.39 -10.67 41.92
C ALA A 697 -8.70 -10.63 40.41
N VAL A 698 -9.93 -10.23 40.08
CA VAL A 698 -10.38 -10.09 38.68
C VAL A 698 -10.26 -8.63 38.28
N THR A 699 -9.45 -8.34 37.27
CA THR A 699 -9.17 -6.99 36.77
C THR A 699 -9.93 -6.68 35.48
N PRO A 700 -10.19 -5.37 35.19
CA PRO A 700 -11.03 -4.96 34.08
C PRO A 700 -10.44 -5.28 32.72
N ILE A 701 -11.32 -5.40 31.72
CA ILE A 701 -10.99 -5.75 30.34
C ILE A 701 -11.59 -4.73 29.35
N GLY A 702 -11.05 -4.72 28.13
CA GLY A 702 -11.60 -3.95 27.01
C GLY A 702 -12.60 -4.72 26.16
N GLY A 703 -13.40 -3.99 25.37
CA GLY A 703 -14.31 -4.55 24.38
C GLY A 703 -15.51 -5.28 24.97
N LEU A 704 -15.99 -4.85 26.14
CA LEU A 704 -17.14 -5.48 26.81
C LEU A 704 -18.42 -5.46 25.98
N PRO A 705 -18.80 -4.36 25.28
CA PRO A 705 -20.02 -4.35 24.47
C PRO A 705 -20.00 -5.41 23.37
N GLU A 706 -18.90 -5.53 22.64
CA GLU A 706 -18.72 -6.50 21.55
C GLU A 706 -18.74 -7.94 22.08
N LYS A 707 -18.12 -8.18 23.22
CA LYS A 707 -18.11 -9.51 23.87
C LYS A 707 -19.51 -9.94 24.31
N LEU A 708 -20.29 -9.03 24.89
CA LEU A 708 -21.65 -9.33 25.28
C LEU A 708 -22.58 -9.52 24.08
N MET A 709 -22.40 -8.77 22.99
CA MET A 709 -23.13 -9.01 21.75
C MET A 709 -22.83 -10.41 21.16
N ALA A 710 -21.57 -10.85 21.23
CA ALA A 710 -21.20 -12.19 20.77
C ALA A 710 -21.83 -13.27 21.67
N ALA A 711 -21.81 -13.08 22.97
CA ALA A 711 -22.46 -13.97 23.92
C ALA A 711 -23.97 -14.12 23.64
N GLN A 712 -24.67 -13.01 23.39
CA GLN A 712 -26.07 -13.03 23.01
C GLN A 712 -26.32 -13.79 21.71
N ARG A 713 -25.52 -13.53 20.70
CA ARG A 713 -25.62 -14.16 19.38
C ARG A 713 -25.40 -15.69 19.47
N ALA A 714 -24.48 -16.12 20.31
CA ALA A 714 -24.21 -17.53 20.53
C ALA A 714 -25.26 -18.22 21.40
N GLY A 715 -26.18 -17.50 22.03
CA GLY A 715 -27.20 -18.07 22.89
C GLY A 715 -26.77 -18.22 24.37
N ILE A 716 -25.72 -17.55 24.79
CA ILE A 716 -25.29 -17.50 26.20
C ILE A 716 -26.35 -16.77 27.00
N THR A 717 -26.73 -17.33 28.13
CA THR A 717 -27.73 -16.77 29.00
C THR A 717 -27.15 -16.03 30.22
N LYS A 718 -25.92 -16.39 30.61
CA LYS A 718 -25.26 -15.81 31.78
C LYS A 718 -23.80 -15.48 31.49
N VAL A 719 -23.36 -14.27 31.83
CA VAL A 719 -21.98 -13.81 31.62
C VAL A 719 -21.40 -13.23 32.89
N PHE A 720 -20.22 -13.72 33.27
CA PHE A 720 -19.40 -13.17 34.34
C PHE A 720 -18.43 -12.12 33.80
N ILE A 721 -18.44 -10.94 34.41
CA ILE A 721 -17.59 -9.81 34.06
C ILE A 721 -16.82 -9.26 35.26
N PRO A 722 -15.69 -8.58 35.09
CA PRO A 722 -15.04 -7.88 36.19
C PRO A 722 -15.96 -6.79 36.78
N LYS A 723 -15.93 -6.66 38.10
CA LYS A 723 -16.78 -5.67 38.83
C LYS A 723 -16.52 -4.24 38.34
N GLU A 724 -15.30 -3.90 38.02
CA GLU A 724 -14.93 -2.57 37.54
C GLU A 724 -15.54 -2.25 36.17
N ASN A 725 -15.81 -3.25 35.33
CA ASN A 725 -16.49 -3.08 34.05
C ASN A 725 -18.00 -2.81 34.13
N LEU A 726 -18.60 -2.76 35.34
CA LEU A 726 -19.97 -2.30 35.49
C LEU A 726 -20.22 -0.91 34.92
N TYR A 727 -19.19 -0.07 34.94
CA TYR A 727 -19.27 1.26 34.33
C TYR A 727 -19.44 1.21 32.80
N ASP A 728 -18.90 0.19 32.15
CA ASP A 728 -18.94 0.01 30.68
C ASP A 728 -20.31 -0.53 30.22
N LEU A 729 -21.15 -1.03 31.11
CA LEU A 729 -22.51 -1.50 30.78
C LEU A 729 -23.41 -0.41 30.19
N LYS A 730 -23.14 0.86 30.47
CA LYS A 730 -23.83 1.98 29.82
C LYS A 730 -23.64 2.01 28.30
N ASP A 731 -22.55 1.38 27.80
CA ASP A 731 -22.18 1.31 26.40
C ASP A 731 -22.72 0.06 25.71
N VAL A 732 -23.30 -0.86 26.48
CA VAL A 732 -23.98 -2.07 26.01
C VAL A 732 -25.41 -1.74 25.65
N ALA A 733 -25.88 -2.18 24.49
CA ALA A 733 -27.25 -2.01 24.03
C ALA A 733 -28.26 -2.61 25.04
N GLN A 734 -29.40 -1.94 25.25
CA GLN A 734 -30.39 -2.38 26.20
C GLN A 734 -30.89 -3.81 25.90
N GLU A 735 -31.08 -4.13 24.65
CA GLU A 735 -31.56 -5.44 24.18
C GLU A 735 -30.62 -6.60 24.55
N VAL A 736 -29.30 -6.34 24.58
CA VAL A 736 -28.31 -7.31 25.03
C VAL A 736 -28.40 -7.49 26.55
N ARG A 737 -28.52 -6.39 27.26
CA ARG A 737 -28.67 -6.40 28.74
C ARG A 737 -29.92 -7.09 29.20
N ASP A 738 -31.02 -7.00 28.45
CA ASP A 738 -32.29 -7.63 28.79
C ASP A 738 -32.33 -9.14 28.55
N LYS A 739 -31.43 -9.65 27.69
CA LYS A 739 -31.37 -11.08 27.31
C LYS A 739 -30.29 -11.88 28.03
N ILE A 740 -29.31 -11.23 28.66
CA ILE A 740 -28.18 -11.89 29.33
C ILE A 740 -28.19 -11.49 30.81
N GLU A 741 -28.09 -12.46 31.69
CA GLU A 741 -27.80 -12.25 33.10
C GLU A 741 -26.32 -11.88 33.25
N ILE A 742 -26.03 -10.64 33.62
CA ILE A 742 -24.65 -10.13 33.77
C ILE A 742 -24.28 -10.14 35.25
N VAL A 743 -23.28 -10.93 35.60
CA VAL A 743 -22.84 -11.11 36.99
C VAL A 743 -21.44 -10.49 37.17
N PRO A 744 -21.34 -9.40 37.95
CA PRO A 744 -20.06 -8.80 38.26
C PRO A 744 -19.29 -9.60 39.33
N VAL A 745 -18.00 -9.83 39.16
CA VAL A 745 -17.13 -10.52 40.10
C VAL A 745 -15.88 -9.70 40.37
N ALA A 746 -15.44 -9.68 41.63
CA ALA A 746 -14.21 -9.03 42.04
C ALA A 746 -13.07 -10.04 42.29
N HIS A 747 -13.44 -11.28 42.57
CA HIS A 747 -12.49 -12.35 42.85
C HIS A 747 -12.93 -13.62 42.14
N VAL A 748 -11.95 -14.41 41.62
CA VAL A 748 -12.25 -15.63 40.87
C VAL A 748 -12.99 -16.69 41.68
N CYS A 749 -12.79 -16.73 43.01
CA CYS A 749 -13.53 -17.64 43.89
C CYS A 749 -15.04 -17.40 43.88
N GLU A 750 -15.51 -16.15 43.73
CA GLU A 750 -16.92 -15.82 43.59
C GLU A 750 -17.49 -16.46 42.32
N LEU A 751 -16.74 -16.42 41.24
CA LEU A 751 -17.10 -17.04 39.97
C LEU A 751 -17.11 -18.57 40.08
N LEU A 752 -16.03 -19.16 40.64
CA LEU A 752 -15.93 -20.62 40.78
C LEU A 752 -17.04 -21.21 41.68
N ASP A 753 -17.45 -20.48 42.73
CA ASP A 753 -18.58 -20.85 43.57
C ASP A 753 -19.91 -20.73 42.79
N ALA A 754 -20.12 -19.64 42.07
CA ALA A 754 -21.34 -19.39 41.31
C ALA A 754 -21.52 -20.39 40.14
N VAL A 755 -20.45 -20.93 39.56
CA VAL A 755 -20.52 -22.00 38.53
C VAL A 755 -20.46 -23.42 39.13
N GLY A 756 -20.42 -23.54 40.46
CA GLY A 756 -20.45 -24.82 41.16
C GLY A 756 -19.14 -25.63 41.16
N VAL A 757 -18.03 -25.00 40.82
CA VAL A 757 -16.70 -25.65 40.77
C VAL A 757 -16.03 -25.65 42.16
N LEU A 758 -16.22 -24.61 42.97
CA LEU A 758 -15.85 -24.64 44.39
C LEU A 758 -16.89 -25.45 45.21
N LYS A 759 -16.42 -26.27 46.14
CA LYS A 759 -17.29 -26.83 47.16
C LYS A 759 -17.78 -25.71 48.09
N PRO A 760 -19.07 -25.60 48.46
CA PRO A 760 -19.45 -24.70 49.53
C PRO A 760 -18.59 -25.06 50.74
N MET A 761 -17.88 -24.06 51.32
CA MET A 761 -17.26 -24.26 52.65
C MET A 761 -18.37 -24.74 53.57
N SER A 762 -18.30 -25.97 54.02
CA SER A 762 -19.09 -26.42 55.15
C SER A 762 -18.68 -25.56 56.34
N ILE A 763 -19.51 -24.55 56.68
CA ILE A 763 -19.38 -23.82 57.94
C ILE A 763 -19.64 -24.92 58.99
N ALA A 764 -18.57 -25.43 59.59
CA ALA A 764 -18.67 -26.21 60.77
C ALA A 764 -19.24 -25.27 61.86
N VAL A 765 -20.51 -25.48 62.21
CA VAL A 765 -21.16 -24.85 63.34
C VAL A 765 -20.56 -25.44 64.62
#